data_ef7c840219610483aedf88e927857682
#
_entry.id   ef7c840219610483aedf88e927857682
#
_cell.length_a   1.000
_cell.length_b   1.000
_cell.length_c   1.000
_cell.angle_alpha   90.00
_cell.angle_beta   90.00
_cell.angle_gamma   90.00
#
_symmetry.space_group_name_H-M   'P 1'
#
loop_
_entity.id
_entity.type
_entity.pdbx_description
1 polymer ?
#
loop_
_entity_poly.entity_id
_entity_poly.type
_entity_poly.pdbx_seq_one_letter_code
_entity_poly.pdbx_strand_id
1 'polypeptide(L)'
;MILSLKEFAEACNAIKVCGKAATDENKSAAPSVANLLFDSRRLNTTEDTVFFAIKTANNDGHRYINELYNKGIRIFVCQNEDCAKGKDATFFIVEDSLKALQDVAKYIRKRFSGKVVAITGSNGKTIVKEWTKILVGEDKKICFTPRSYNSQIGVPISLWQLDQSHEAAVFEAGISAPNQMQALQEMILPDTGLITNIGEAHRVNFSSEEEKINEKLQLFKGCKTLICSQDNSVLFERVKTFCRQHNIELLSYLSKEVIKDLPLPFSDKVSCENAASAFVLSKQLGIKPEKIKQRMRQLTALDMRMQIKQSIGGSVLVNDCYCLDFTSLEAALDFLNTQNPKLQRIAILSDLQEKDRDTTLTLGRINTLLKNKGISFLYGIGPDFVNNDKVFDLPHHFFSSADEFLLKTSASDFAGKAILLKGSRKAELERISKRLETLSHQSVLKVNLSALDENVRYFKSQLKPDTLLMGMVKASSYGCGGSEVARQLQQSLADYLTVAFADEGITLRNNGITLPIMVVTLEADALEKMQEYNLEPVVHNFASLNLVKDLPLKVHIKADTGMHRLGFEQADLPRLIDTLKQHPNLHIASVFSHFACADSPEQDDFTALQINKFTYFADALTQAFDYKILRHICNSAGIIRFPQAHFDMVRLGVGMYGIGWDKATEQHLRYVHSLETCLTEIRTIAKGESVSYMRNFIAKDTTTIGVIPVGYADGVNRHLSERGFKVWINSHKAPIVGNICMDMCMINLSGIDAKVGDRVVIFGEENPVDNMAKALDTISYEIFTSVSERIKRVYYHE
;
A
#
# COMPACT_ATOMS: atom_id res chain seq x y z
N MET A 1 -14.35 -5.46 -14.31
CA MET A 1 -15.30 -5.91 -15.39
C MET A 1 -15.70 -7.35 -15.13
N ILE A 2 -16.93 -7.76 -15.44
CA ILE A 2 -17.41 -9.14 -15.29
C ILE A 2 -17.74 -9.66 -16.69
N LEU A 3 -17.22 -10.82 -17.06
CA LEU A 3 -17.50 -11.48 -18.32
C LEU A 3 -18.21 -12.82 -18.06
N SER A 4 -19.22 -13.14 -18.86
CA SER A 4 -19.78 -14.50 -18.90
C SER A 4 -18.72 -15.51 -19.38
N LEU A 5 -18.83 -16.77 -19.02
CA LEU A 5 -17.88 -17.80 -19.49
C LEU A 5 -17.80 -17.88 -21.02
N LYS A 6 -18.91 -17.61 -21.72
CA LYS A 6 -18.95 -17.57 -23.19
C LYS A 6 -18.14 -16.40 -23.73
N GLU A 7 -18.38 -15.18 -23.22
CA GLU A 7 -17.58 -13.99 -23.61
C GLU A 7 -16.11 -14.18 -23.28
N PHE A 8 -15.80 -14.82 -22.13
CA PHE A 8 -14.43 -15.08 -21.73
C PHE A 8 -13.73 -16.11 -22.65
N ALA A 9 -14.44 -17.16 -23.07
CA ALA A 9 -13.93 -18.14 -24.05
C ALA A 9 -13.55 -17.46 -25.38
N GLU A 10 -14.41 -16.57 -25.86
CA GLU A 10 -14.16 -15.78 -27.07
C GLU A 10 -12.98 -14.81 -26.85
N ALA A 11 -12.94 -14.12 -25.70
CA ALA A 11 -11.91 -13.14 -25.37
C ALA A 11 -10.51 -13.78 -25.24
N CYS A 12 -10.42 -15.00 -24.68
CA CYS A 12 -9.14 -15.71 -24.52
C CYS A 12 -8.77 -16.59 -25.71
N ASN A 13 -9.55 -16.57 -26.80
CA ASN A 13 -9.37 -17.43 -27.97
C ASN A 13 -9.24 -18.91 -27.61
N ALA A 14 -10.16 -19.44 -26.77
CA ALA A 14 -10.14 -20.82 -26.35
C ALA A 14 -10.37 -21.77 -27.54
N ILE A 15 -9.44 -22.72 -27.72
CA ILE A 15 -9.54 -23.78 -28.74
C ILE A 15 -10.65 -24.78 -28.35
N LYS A 16 -10.75 -25.02 -27.03
CA LYS A 16 -11.72 -25.98 -26.46
C LYS A 16 -12.09 -25.53 -25.04
N VAL A 17 -13.33 -25.76 -24.67
CA VAL A 17 -13.81 -25.59 -23.29
C VAL A 17 -14.18 -26.96 -22.74
N CYS A 18 -13.56 -27.34 -21.62
CA CYS A 18 -13.79 -28.61 -20.93
C CYS A 18 -14.47 -28.38 -19.58
N GLY A 19 -15.43 -29.22 -19.18
CA GLY A 19 -16.12 -29.15 -17.87
C GLY A 19 -17.62 -28.84 -17.97
N LYS A 20 -18.34 -28.91 -16.82
CA LYS A 20 -19.82 -28.88 -16.76
C LYS A 20 -20.46 -27.54 -17.16
N ALA A 21 -19.78 -26.43 -17.08
CA ALA A 21 -20.35 -25.10 -17.37
C ALA A 21 -20.62 -24.86 -18.88
N ALA A 22 -20.21 -25.79 -19.76
CA ALA A 22 -20.45 -25.70 -21.20
C ALA A 22 -21.90 -26.09 -21.61
N THR A 23 -22.73 -26.62 -20.70
CA THR A 23 -23.99 -27.30 -21.06
C THR A 23 -25.23 -26.85 -20.27
N ASP A 24 -25.12 -26.00 -19.23
CA ASP A 24 -26.29 -25.61 -18.42
C ASP A 24 -26.77 -24.17 -18.72
N GLU A 25 -27.64 -23.99 -19.69
CA GLU A 25 -28.31 -22.72 -19.99
C GLU A 25 -29.43 -22.32 -18.99
N ASN A 26 -29.68 -23.11 -17.92
CA ASN A 26 -30.88 -22.99 -17.08
C ASN A 26 -30.64 -22.64 -15.60
N LYS A 27 -29.49 -22.10 -15.19
CA LYS A 27 -29.31 -21.62 -13.82
C LYS A 27 -29.37 -20.08 -13.72
N SER A 28 -30.15 -19.60 -12.75
CA SER A 28 -30.47 -18.19 -12.48
C SER A 28 -29.28 -17.31 -12.06
N ALA A 29 -28.06 -17.84 -12.03
CA ALA A 29 -26.78 -17.10 -11.95
C ALA A 29 -25.79 -17.85 -12.84
N ALA A 30 -25.63 -17.40 -14.09
CA ALA A 30 -24.62 -17.96 -14.98
C ALA A 30 -23.22 -17.69 -14.39
N PRO A 31 -22.34 -18.70 -14.35
CA PRO A 31 -20.98 -18.51 -13.85
C PRO A 31 -20.26 -17.46 -14.70
N SER A 32 -19.54 -16.56 -14.02
CA SER A 32 -18.86 -15.41 -14.62
C SER A 32 -17.37 -15.39 -14.27
N VAL A 33 -16.59 -14.54 -14.94
CA VAL A 33 -15.20 -14.23 -14.59
C VAL A 33 -15.15 -12.78 -14.15
N ALA A 34 -14.85 -12.57 -12.87
CA ALA A 34 -14.66 -11.26 -12.27
C ALA A 34 -13.21 -10.98 -11.89
N ASN A 35 -12.44 -12.02 -11.58
CA ASN A 35 -11.08 -11.91 -11.08
C ASN A 35 -10.08 -12.71 -11.93
N LEU A 36 -8.91 -12.11 -12.19
CA LEU A 36 -7.79 -12.77 -12.85
C LEU A 36 -6.72 -13.16 -11.84
N LEU A 37 -6.28 -14.42 -11.86
CA LEU A 37 -5.18 -14.95 -11.06
C LEU A 37 -4.10 -15.53 -11.97
N PHE A 38 -2.83 -15.17 -11.73
CA PHE A 38 -1.66 -15.67 -12.46
C PHE A 38 -0.51 -16.11 -11.53
N ASP A 39 -0.62 -15.77 -10.23
CA ASP A 39 0.32 -16.17 -9.18
C ASP A 39 -0.49 -16.83 -8.05
N SER A 40 -0.26 -18.13 -7.81
CA SER A 40 -1.01 -18.94 -6.83
C SER A 40 -0.94 -18.39 -5.41
N ARG A 41 0.12 -17.63 -5.09
CA ARG A 41 0.32 -16.98 -3.79
C ARG A 41 -0.59 -15.75 -3.58
N ARG A 42 -1.24 -15.26 -4.64
CA ARG A 42 -2.11 -14.07 -4.63
C ARG A 42 -3.59 -14.41 -4.74
N LEU A 43 -3.97 -15.62 -4.35
CA LEU A 43 -5.36 -16.03 -4.32
C LEU A 43 -6.12 -15.23 -3.25
N ASN A 44 -7.11 -14.43 -3.67
CA ASN A 44 -7.90 -13.56 -2.80
C ASN A 44 -9.31 -14.09 -2.58
N THR A 45 -9.91 -14.63 -3.65
CA THR A 45 -11.24 -15.22 -3.65
C THR A 45 -11.23 -16.35 -4.66
N THR A 46 -12.05 -17.36 -4.42
CA THR A 46 -12.23 -18.48 -5.34
C THR A 46 -13.41 -18.27 -6.28
N GLU A 47 -14.39 -17.44 -5.87
CA GLU A 47 -15.58 -17.15 -6.67
C GLU A 47 -15.20 -16.29 -7.89
N ASP A 48 -15.73 -16.66 -9.04
CA ASP A 48 -15.55 -15.95 -10.31
C ASP A 48 -14.08 -15.65 -10.66
N THR A 49 -13.16 -16.43 -10.08
CA THR A 49 -11.70 -16.28 -10.31
C THR A 49 -11.22 -17.28 -11.33
N VAL A 50 -10.59 -16.78 -12.40
CA VAL A 50 -9.89 -17.60 -13.40
C VAL A 50 -8.39 -17.59 -13.15
N PHE A 51 -7.80 -18.77 -13.10
CA PHE A 51 -6.35 -18.92 -13.00
C PHE A 51 -5.74 -19.15 -14.39
N PHE A 52 -4.78 -18.31 -14.76
CA PHE A 52 -3.95 -18.47 -15.96
C PHE A 52 -2.69 -19.26 -15.63
N ALA A 53 -2.59 -20.49 -16.14
CA ALA A 53 -1.40 -21.31 -16.01
C ALA A 53 -0.31 -20.87 -17.01
N ILE A 54 0.34 -19.73 -16.70
CA ILE A 54 1.35 -19.14 -17.59
C ILE A 54 2.66 -19.91 -17.47
N LYS A 55 3.23 -20.27 -18.61
CA LYS A 55 4.57 -20.87 -18.73
C LYS A 55 5.59 -19.79 -19.11
N THR A 56 6.66 -19.70 -18.36
CA THR A 56 7.80 -18.81 -18.61
C THR A 56 9.09 -19.62 -18.65
N ALA A 57 10.22 -19.01 -19.03
CA ALA A 57 11.52 -19.69 -19.04
C ALA A 57 11.93 -20.26 -17.66
N ASN A 58 11.46 -19.65 -16.57
CA ASN A 58 11.87 -20.00 -15.20
C ASN A 58 10.76 -20.65 -14.36
N ASN A 59 9.52 -20.68 -14.82
CA ASN A 59 8.39 -21.22 -14.05
C ASN A 59 7.28 -21.72 -14.97
N ASP A 60 6.59 -22.79 -14.54
CA ASP A 60 5.42 -23.36 -15.23
C ASP A 60 4.20 -23.32 -14.29
N GLY A 61 3.24 -22.46 -14.61
CA GLY A 61 2.00 -22.27 -13.85
C GLY A 61 1.11 -23.51 -13.78
N HIS A 62 1.24 -24.46 -14.72
CA HIS A 62 0.43 -25.70 -14.72
C HIS A 62 0.64 -26.55 -13.46
N ARG A 63 1.80 -26.45 -12.80
CA ARG A 63 2.10 -27.18 -11.54
C ARG A 63 1.15 -26.79 -10.40
N TYR A 64 0.58 -25.60 -10.44
CA TYR A 64 -0.26 -25.06 -9.37
C TYR A 64 -1.76 -25.33 -9.56
N ILE A 65 -2.18 -25.92 -10.70
CA ILE A 65 -3.59 -26.18 -11.00
C ILE A 65 -4.22 -27.09 -9.94
N ASN A 66 -3.55 -28.19 -9.55
CA ASN A 66 -4.09 -29.13 -8.55
C ASN A 66 -4.24 -28.46 -7.18
N GLU A 67 -3.26 -27.68 -6.75
CA GLU A 67 -3.29 -26.93 -5.50
C GLU A 67 -4.47 -25.93 -5.48
N LEU A 68 -4.59 -25.13 -6.53
CA LEU A 68 -5.64 -24.13 -6.65
C LEU A 68 -7.04 -24.74 -6.79
N TYR A 69 -7.17 -25.88 -7.47
CA TYR A 69 -8.42 -26.63 -7.53
C TYR A 69 -8.85 -27.09 -6.14
N ASN A 70 -7.91 -27.61 -5.32
CA ASN A 70 -8.19 -28.03 -3.95
C ASN A 70 -8.53 -26.82 -3.04
N LYS A 71 -7.99 -25.64 -3.34
CA LYS A 71 -8.33 -24.38 -2.66
C LYS A 71 -9.68 -23.79 -3.11
N GLY A 72 -10.36 -24.41 -4.10
CA GLY A 72 -11.70 -24.00 -4.52
C GLY A 72 -11.79 -23.25 -5.84
N ILE A 73 -10.69 -22.97 -6.54
CA ILE A 73 -10.75 -22.42 -7.91
C ILE A 73 -11.45 -23.40 -8.85
N ARG A 74 -12.35 -22.88 -9.68
CA ARG A 74 -13.17 -23.67 -10.61
C ARG A 74 -13.06 -23.23 -12.07
N ILE A 75 -12.25 -22.22 -12.37
CA ILE A 75 -12.05 -21.69 -13.73
C ILE A 75 -10.56 -21.60 -14.01
N PHE A 76 -10.10 -22.25 -15.09
CA PHE A 76 -8.68 -22.32 -15.43
C PHE A 76 -8.45 -22.04 -16.92
N VAL A 77 -7.35 -21.37 -17.25
CA VAL A 77 -6.80 -21.25 -18.61
C VAL A 77 -5.49 -22.01 -18.65
N CYS A 78 -5.37 -23.00 -19.53
CA CYS A 78 -4.18 -23.86 -19.64
C CYS A 78 -3.94 -24.34 -21.08
N GLN A 79 -2.75 -24.89 -21.35
CA GLN A 79 -2.33 -25.33 -22.67
C GLN A 79 -2.56 -26.84 -22.91
N ASN A 80 -2.88 -27.60 -21.85
CA ASN A 80 -3.01 -29.05 -21.93
C ASN A 80 -4.35 -29.53 -21.38
N GLU A 81 -5.11 -30.29 -22.17
CA GLU A 81 -6.39 -30.88 -21.77
C GLU A 81 -6.27 -31.88 -20.60
N ASP A 82 -5.10 -32.51 -20.42
CA ASP A 82 -4.88 -33.44 -19.30
C ASP A 82 -5.06 -32.76 -17.93
N CYS A 83 -4.92 -31.46 -17.86
CA CYS A 83 -5.16 -30.67 -16.64
C CYS A 83 -6.62 -30.76 -16.16
N ALA A 84 -7.56 -30.99 -17.05
CA ALA A 84 -8.99 -31.07 -16.76
C ALA A 84 -9.44 -32.44 -16.24
N LYS A 85 -8.64 -33.49 -16.44
CA LYS A 85 -9.03 -34.87 -16.10
C LYS A 85 -9.34 -35.02 -14.61
N GLY A 86 -10.51 -35.57 -14.31
CA GLY A 86 -10.94 -35.87 -12.94
C GLY A 86 -11.29 -34.66 -12.08
N LYS A 87 -11.47 -33.47 -12.68
CA LYS A 87 -11.83 -32.24 -11.96
C LYS A 87 -13.20 -31.70 -12.36
N ASP A 88 -13.99 -31.33 -11.37
CA ASP A 88 -15.26 -30.62 -11.56
C ASP A 88 -14.99 -29.11 -11.61
N ALA A 89 -14.49 -28.64 -12.77
CA ALA A 89 -14.11 -27.25 -13.02
C ALA A 89 -14.16 -26.95 -14.52
N THR A 90 -14.23 -25.69 -14.89
CA THR A 90 -14.20 -25.21 -16.28
C THR A 90 -12.74 -24.93 -16.69
N PHE A 91 -12.31 -25.54 -17.80
CA PHE A 91 -10.98 -25.34 -18.36
C PHE A 91 -11.10 -24.76 -19.77
N PHE A 92 -10.49 -23.61 -19.98
CA PHE A 92 -10.26 -23.02 -21.28
C PHE A 92 -8.91 -23.49 -21.81
N ILE A 93 -8.92 -24.35 -22.83
CA ILE A 93 -7.70 -24.85 -23.47
C ILE A 93 -7.30 -23.85 -24.54
N VAL A 94 -6.09 -23.35 -24.46
CA VAL A 94 -5.52 -22.33 -25.34
C VAL A 94 -4.17 -22.77 -25.89
N GLU A 95 -3.73 -22.19 -26.99
CA GLU A 95 -2.41 -22.47 -27.58
C GLU A 95 -1.28 -21.94 -26.68
N ASP A 96 -1.45 -20.70 -26.17
CA ASP A 96 -0.50 -20.02 -25.28
C ASP A 96 -1.27 -19.23 -24.20
N SER A 97 -1.04 -19.57 -22.93
CA SER A 97 -1.74 -18.95 -21.80
C SER A 97 -1.37 -17.47 -21.60
N LEU A 98 -0.16 -17.04 -21.97
CA LEU A 98 0.24 -15.63 -21.92
C LEU A 98 -0.46 -14.83 -23.01
N LYS A 99 -0.48 -15.37 -24.24
CA LYS A 99 -1.19 -14.74 -25.35
C LYS A 99 -2.70 -14.67 -25.08
N ALA A 100 -3.28 -15.71 -24.51
CA ALA A 100 -4.69 -15.71 -24.10
C ALA A 100 -4.99 -14.58 -23.09
N LEU A 101 -4.12 -14.37 -22.09
CA LEU A 101 -4.24 -13.25 -21.16
C LEU A 101 -4.18 -11.89 -21.87
N GLN A 102 -3.28 -11.75 -22.83
CA GLN A 102 -3.15 -10.53 -23.65
C GLN A 102 -4.35 -10.31 -24.57
N ASP A 103 -4.93 -11.36 -25.12
CA ASP A 103 -6.12 -11.28 -25.98
C ASP A 103 -7.36 -10.87 -25.18
N VAL A 104 -7.51 -11.37 -23.94
CA VAL A 104 -8.52 -10.87 -22.99
C VAL A 104 -8.35 -9.38 -22.75
N ALA A 105 -7.13 -8.91 -22.54
CA ALA A 105 -6.85 -7.48 -22.36
C ALA A 105 -7.23 -6.64 -23.59
N LYS A 106 -6.90 -7.12 -24.80
CA LYS A 106 -7.31 -6.49 -26.07
C LYS A 106 -8.84 -6.45 -26.20
N TYR A 107 -9.52 -7.51 -25.82
CA TYR A 107 -11.00 -7.57 -25.83
C TYR A 107 -11.61 -6.50 -24.93
N ILE A 108 -11.10 -6.35 -23.70
CA ILE A 108 -11.56 -5.33 -22.74
C ILE A 108 -11.26 -3.93 -23.27
N ARG A 109 -10.04 -3.70 -23.77
CA ARG A 109 -9.65 -2.39 -24.30
C ARG A 109 -10.57 -1.93 -25.43
N LYS A 110 -10.96 -2.81 -26.32
CA LYS A 110 -11.88 -2.49 -27.43
C LYS A 110 -13.27 -2.06 -26.97
N ARG A 111 -13.71 -2.48 -25.79
CA ARG A 111 -15.03 -2.11 -25.20
C ARG A 111 -14.97 -0.80 -24.41
N PHE A 112 -13.78 -0.27 -24.17
CA PHE A 112 -13.60 0.99 -23.44
C PHE A 112 -13.52 2.17 -24.42
N SER A 113 -14.44 3.14 -24.24
CA SER A 113 -14.56 4.32 -25.11
C SER A 113 -13.84 5.57 -24.57
N GLY A 114 -13.40 5.53 -23.31
CA GLY A 114 -12.69 6.66 -22.68
C GLY A 114 -11.29 6.88 -23.25
N LYS A 115 -10.74 8.06 -22.99
CA LYS A 115 -9.38 8.43 -23.43
C LYS A 115 -8.32 7.56 -22.76
N VAL A 116 -7.42 6.96 -23.55
CA VAL A 116 -6.33 6.14 -23.03
C VAL A 116 -4.99 6.81 -23.23
N VAL A 117 -4.23 6.92 -22.15
CA VAL A 117 -2.87 7.43 -22.12
C VAL A 117 -1.88 6.30 -21.86
N ALA A 118 -0.79 6.26 -22.60
CA ALA A 118 0.34 5.37 -22.29
C ALA A 118 1.58 6.17 -21.91
N ILE A 119 2.25 5.74 -20.85
CA ILE A 119 3.51 6.31 -20.37
C ILE A 119 4.63 5.31 -20.56
N THR A 120 5.70 5.69 -21.27
CA THR A 120 6.94 4.90 -21.32
C THR A 120 8.17 5.77 -21.11
N GLY A 121 9.33 5.14 -21.03
CA GLY A 121 10.63 5.76 -20.79
C GLY A 121 11.56 4.79 -20.03
N SER A 122 12.79 5.16 -19.78
CA SER A 122 13.69 4.37 -18.93
C SER A 122 13.36 4.56 -17.46
N ASN A 123 13.33 5.79 -16.98
CA ASN A 123 13.05 6.18 -15.59
C ASN A 123 11.87 7.15 -15.53
N GLY A 124 11.31 7.40 -14.34
CA GLY A 124 10.24 8.38 -14.10
C GLY A 124 8.82 7.93 -14.39
N LYS A 125 8.58 6.86 -15.15
CA LYS A 125 7.24 6.38 -15.56
C LYS A 125 6.24 6.30 -14.39
N THR A 126 6.61 5.54 -13.37
CA THR A 126 5.75 5.33 -12.19
C THR A 126 5.58 6.62 -11.38
N ILE A 127 6.63 7.43 -11.26
CA ILE A 127 6.56 8.73 -10.56
C ILE A 127 5.57 9.64 -11.28
N VAL A 128 5.72 9.82 -12.59
CA VAL A 128 4.82 10.65 -13.40
C VAL A 128 3.38 10.14 -13.32
N LYS A 129 3.17 8.84 -13.40
CA LYS A 129 1.85 8.22 -13.26
C LYS A 129 1.22 8.51 -11.88
N GLU A 130 1.94 8.24 -10.78
CA GLU A 130 1.42 8.46 -9.43
C GLU A 130 1.18 9.96 -9.15
N TRP A 131 2.10 10.83 -9.59
CA TRP A 131 1.91 12.26 -9.45
C TRP A 131 0.75 12.78 -10.32
N THR A 132 0.58 12.25 -11.53
CA THR A 132 -0.61 12.56 -12.35
C THR A 132 -1.89 12.16 -11.62
N LYS A 133 -1.91 11.00 -10.94
CA LYS A 133 -3.06 10.58 -10.12
C LYS A 133 -3.37 11.59 -9.01
N ILE A 134 -2.35 12.09 -8.30
CA ILE A 134 -2.49 13.14 -7.28
C ILE A 134 -3.04 14.43 -7.90
N LEU A 135 -2.46 14.87 -9.03
CA LEU A 135 -2.83 16.12 -9.69
C LEU A 135 -4.23 16.09 -10.31
N VAL A 136 -4.67 14.94 -10.79
CA VAL A 136 -6.04 14.74 -11.27
C VAL A 136 -7.03 14.75 -10.11
N GLY A 137 -6.69 14.09 -8.99
CA GLY A 137 -7.56 13.97 -7.83
C GLY A 137 -8.91 13.37 -8.18
N GLU A 138 -9.97 13.93 -7.61
CA GLU A 138 -11.35 13.47 -7.85
C GLU A 138 -12.05 14.17 -9.03
N ASP A 139 -11.37 15.09 -9.72
CA ASP A 139 -12.01 15.82 -10.84
C ASP A 139 -12.41 14.91 -11.99
N LYS A 140 -11.78 13.72 -12.10
CA LYS A 140 -12.11 12.71 -13.09
C LYS A 140 -11.88 11.30 -12.56
N LYS A 141 -12.78 10.39 -12.88
CA LYS A 141 -12.61 8.98 -12.58
C LYS A 141 -11.69 8.33 -13.63
N ILE A 142 -10.42 8.15 -13.29
CA ILE A 142 -9.39 7.62 -14.19
C ILE A 142 -8.87 6.28 -13.66
N CYS A 143 -8.79 5.28 -14.53
CA CYS A 143 -8.13 4.02 -14.24
C CYS A 143 -6.61 4.17 -14.40
N PHE A 144 -5.84 3.87 -13.36
CA PHE A 144 -4.37 3.90 -13.41
C PHE A 144 -3.77 2.50 -13.26
N THR A 145 -2.64 2.24 -13.93
CA THR A 145 -1.84 1.04 -13.67
C THR A 145 -1.58 0.88 -12.18
N PRO A 146 -2.02 -0.22 -11.54
CA PRO A 146 -1.71 -0.47 -10.14
C PRO A 146 -0.22 -0.75 -9.95
N ARG A 147 0.40 -0.13 -8.95
CA ARG A 147 1.84 -0.29 -8.68
C ARG A 147 2.68 -0.01 -9.94
N SER A 148 3.54 -0.96 -10.35
CA SER A 148 4.36 -0.91 -11.58
C SER A 148 4.06 -2.11 -12.49
N TYR A 149 2.77 -2.43 -12.71
CA TYR A 149 2.33 -3.52 -13.59
C TYR A 149 2.44 -3.10 -15.07
N ASN A 150 3.67 -2.95 -15.55
CA ASN A 150 4.01 -2.38 -16.86
C ASN A 150 4.56 -3.40 -17.87
N SER A 151 4.63 -4.69 -17.51
CA SER A 151 5.16 -5.78 -18.33
C SER A 151 4.10 -6.47 -19.18
N GLN A 152 4.52 -7.46 -19.99
CA GLN A 152 3.65 -8.33 -20.81
C GLN A 152 2.54 -9.05 -20.02
N ILE A 153 2.72 -9.26 -18.71
CA ILE A 153 1.73 -9.83 -17.79
C ILE A 153 1.01 -8.70 -17.03
N GLY A 154 1.74 -7.66 -16.64
CA GLY A 154 1.20 -6.60 -15.78
C GLY A 154 0.19 -5.70 -16.49
N VAL A 155 0.41 -5.38 -17.76
CA VAL A 155 -0.50 -4.54 -18.55
C VAL A 155 -1.88 -5.19 -18.73
N PRO A 156 -2.01 -6.48 -19.08
CA PRO A 156 -3.30 -7.17 -19.10
C PRO A 156 -4.09 -7.04 -17.81
N ILE A 157 -3.44 -7.21 -16.67
CA ILE A 157 -4.07 -7.10 -15.35
C ILE A 157 -4.53 -5.68 -15.07
N SER A 158 -3.75 -4.69 -15.53
CA SER A 158 -4.14 -3.28 -15.42
C SER A 158 -5.36 -2.96 -16.27
N LEU A 159 -5.42 -3.50 -17.48
CA LEU A 159 -6.56 -3.34 -18.40
C LEU A 159 -7.83 -4.03 -17.89
N TRP A 160 -7.72 -5.14 -17.15
CA TRP A 160 -8.85 -5.81 -16.52
C TRP A 160 -9.63 -4.91 -15.55
N GLN A 161 -8.99 -3.88 -14.98
CA GLN A 161 -9.64 -2.94 -14.06
C GLN A 161 -10.51 -1.89 -14.76
N LEU A 162 -10.47 -1.81 -16.10
CA LEU A 162 -11.31 -0.90 -16.86
C LEU A 162 -12.79 -1.27 -16.73
N ASP A 163 -13.60 -0.26 -16.46
CA ASP A 163 -15.05 -0.34 -16.54
C ASP A 163 -15.64 0.91 -17.19
N GLN A 164 -16.94 0.90 -17.46
CA GLN A 164 -17.65 1.98 -18.14
C GLN A 164 -17.78 3.28 -17.31
N SER A 165 -17.47 3.22 -16.01
CA SER A 165 -17.51 4.40 -15.14
C SER A 165 -16.24 5.25 -15.23
N HIS A 166 -15.15 4.72 -15.80
CA HIS A 166 -13.93 5.48 -16.01
C HIS A 166 -14.05 6.40 -17.22
N GLU A 167 -13.69 7.67 -17.05
CA GLU A 167 -13.65 8.66 -18.13
C GLU A 167 -12.37 8.58 -18.96
N ALA A 168 -11.29 8.11 -18.35
CA ALA A 168 -9.99 7.92 -18.98
C ALA A 168 -9.21 6.79 -18.30
N ALA A 169 -8.09 6.40 -18.93
CA ALA A 169 -7.13 5.48 -18.33
C ALA A 169 -5.70 5.92 -18.59
N VAL A 170 -4.80 5.64 -17.65
CA VAL A 170 -3.36 5.93 -17.74
C VAL A 170 -2.59 4.65 -17.46
N PHE A 171 -1.95 4.11 -18.50
CA PHE A 171 -1.19 2.87 -18.41
C PHE A 171 0.30 3.11 -18.56
N GLU A 172 1.07 2.45 -17.68
CA GLU A 172 2.52 2.40 -17.74
C GLU A 172 2.95 1.20 -18.60
N ALA A 173 3.85 1.42 -19.55
CA ALA A 173 4.41 0.38 -20.41
C ALA A 173 5.94 0.34 -20.29
N GLY A 174 6.48 -0.83 -19.98
CA GLY A 174 7.91 -1.09 -19.81
C GLY A 174 8.34 -2.36 -20.53
N ILE A 175 9.52 -2.30 -21.15
CA ILE A 175 10.14 -3.42 -21.84
C ILE A 175 11.56 -3.65 -21.34
N SER A 176 12.02 -4.88 -21.44
CA SER A 176 13.36 -5.31 -21.08
C SER A 176 14.17 -5.79 -22.27
N ALA A 177 13.55 -6.05 -23.42
CA ALA A 177 14.19 -6.55 -24.64
C ALA A 177 13.49 -6.03 -25.90
N PRO A 178 14.12 -6.08 -27.08
CA PRO A 178 13.51 -5.77 -28.38
C PRO A 178 12.25 -6.61 -28.66
N ASN A 179 11.41 -6.13 -29.55
CA ASN A 179 10.17 -6.76 -30.03
C ASN A 179 9.09 -7.00 -28.95
N GLN A 180 9.17 -6.30 -27.81
CA GLN A 180 8.18 -6.41 -26.74
C GLN A 180 7.14 -5.26 -26.75
N MET A 181 7.48 -4.11 -27.29
CA MET A 181 6.62 -2.93 -27.19
C MET A 181 5.41 -3.00 -28.13
N GLN A 182 5.52 -3.69 -29.25
CA GLN A 182 4.40 -3.86 -30.15
C GLN A 182 3.23 -4.59 -29.48
N ALA A 183 3.48 -5.67 -28.73
CA ALA A 183 2.43 -6.39 -28.01
C ALA A 183 1.76 -5.50 -26.94
N LEU A 184 2.52 -4.62 -26.28
CA LEU A 184 1.96 -3.65 -25.33
C LEU A 184 1.12 -2.59 -26.05
N GLN A 185 1.56 -2.11 -27.20
CA GLN A 185 0.82 -1.16 -28.02
C GLN A 185 -0.52 -1.74 -28.47
N GLU A 186 -0.54 -2.98 -28.96
CA GLU A 186 -1.75 -3.67 -29.39
C GLU A 186 -2.76 -3.90 -28.28
N MET A 187 -2.30 -4.04 -27.03
CA MET A 187 -3.17 -4.17 -25.86
C MET A 187 -3.71 -2.83 -25.38
N ILE A 188 -2.85 -1.80 -25.30
CA ILE A 188 -3.19 -0.49 -24.72
C ILE A 188 -3.95 0.38 -25.70
N LEU A 189 -3.57 0.38 -26.99
CA LEU A 189 -4.11 1.25 -28.05
C LEU A 189 -4.28 2.70 -27.55
N PRO A 190 -3.20 3.41 -27.21
CA PRO A 190 -3.30 4.72 -26.58
C PRO A 190 -3.72 5.82 -27.55
N ASP A 191 -4.57 6.74 -27.07
CA ASP A 191 -4.92 7.97 -27.79
C ASP A 191 -3.85 9.05 -27.62
N THR A 192 -3.21 9.06 -26.43
CA THR A 192 -2.16 10.01 -26.06
C THR A 192 -0.97 9.24 -25.51
N GLY A 193 0.21 9.57 -25.98
CA GLY A 193 1.47 9.06 -25.46
C GLY A 193 2.20 10.08 -24.58
N LEU A 194 2.96 9.59 -23.60
CA LEU A 194 3.97 10.38 -22.91
C LEU A 194 5.26 9.58 -22.81
N ILE A 195 6.36 10.15 -23.29
CA ILE A 195 7.70 9.60 -23.10
C ILE A 195 8.45 10.45 -22.07
N THR A 196 8.91 9.80 -20.97
CA THR A 196 9.59 10.50 -19.87
C THR A 196 11.04 10.81 -20.25
N ASN A 197 11.91 9.83 -20.12
CA ASN A 197 13.31 9.95 -20.52
C ASN A 197 13.84 8.62 -21.07
N ILE A 198 15.00 8.70 -21.71
CA ILE A 198 15.79 7.52 -22.10
C ILE A 198 17.11 7.58 -21.34
N GLY A 199 17.38 6.55 -20.56
CA GLY A 199 18.64 6.35 -19.84
C GLY A 199 19.20 4.96 -20.11
N GLU A 200 20.25 4.56 -19.41
CA GLU A 200 20.98 3.32 -19.65
C GLU A 200 20.26 2.04 -19.18
N ALA A 201 19.14 2.13 -18.45
CA ALA A 201 18.38 0.95 -17.99
C ALA A 201 18.04 0.01 -19.16
N HIS A 202 18.31 -1.29 -19.02
CA HIS A 202 18.13 -2.34 -20.05
C HIS A 202 18.98 -2.16 -21.33
N ARG A 203 20.08 -1.40 -21.28
CA ARG A 203 20.95 -1.15 -22.44
C ARG A 203 21.55 -2.45 -23.00
N VAL A 204 21.85 -3.40 -22.15
CA VAL A 204 22.50 -4.70 -22.51
C VAL A 204 21.71 -5.48 -23.54
N ASN A 205 20.38 -5.35 -23.52
CA ASN A 205 19.48 -6.08 -24.42
C ASN A 205 19.21 -5.37 -25.74
N PHE A 206 19.81 -4.17 -25.95
CA PHE A 206 19.68 -3.38 -27.18
C PHE A 206 21.05 -3.13 -27.80
N SER A 207 21.14 -3.18 -29.12
CA SER A 207 22.40 -2.96 -29.86
C SER A 207 22.85 -1.50 -29.79
N SER A 208 21.91 -0.56 -29.63
CA SER A 208 22.18 0.88 -29.55
C SER A 208 21.08 1.64 -28.77
N GLU A 209 21.38 2.87 -28.36
CA GLU A 209 20.39 3.78 -27.77
C GLU A 209 19.29 4.12 -28.78
N GLU A 210 19.65 4.23 -30.04
CA GLU A 210 18.70 4.50 -31.13
C GLU A 210 17.68 3.37 -31.29
N GLU A 211 18.13 2.09 -31.25
CA GLU A 211 17.25 0.93 -31.30
C GLU A 211 16.28 0.97 -30.11
N LYS A 212 16.77 1.28 -28.92
CA LYS A 212 15.95 1.37 -27.71
C LYS A 212 14.91 2.49 -27.79
N ILE A 213 15.27 3.66 -28.31
CA ILE A 213 14.32 4.75 -28.55
C ILE A 213 13.26 4.30 -29.55
N ASN A 214 13.67 3.73 -30.68
CA ASN A 214 12.77 3.29 -31.74
C ASN A 214 11.81 2.20 -31.23
N GLU A 215 12.29 1.26 -30.41
CA GLU A 215 11.46 0.22 -29.81
C GLU A 215 10.41 0.84 -28.87
N LYS A 216 10.79 1.78 -28.01
CA LYS A 216 9.84 2.46 -27.11
C LYS A 216 8.81 3.30 -27.86
N LEU A 217 9.20 3.92 -28.97
CA LEU A 217 8.29 4.71 -29.79
C LEU A 217 7.21 3.85 -30.49
N GLN A 218 7.43 2.52 -30.65
CA GLN A 218 6.39 1.63 -31.18
C GLN A 218 5.09 1.67 -30.37
N LEU A 219 5.18 1.96 -29.06
CA LEU A 219 4.00 2.11 -28.18
C LEU A 219 3.02 3.16 -28.70
N PHE A 220 3.52 4.17 -29.39
CA PHE A 220 2.76 5.35 -29.77
C PHE A 220 2.26 5.31 -31.23
N LYS A 221 2.48 4.20 -31.93
CA LYS A 221 1.87 4.03 -33.26
C LYS A 221 0.35 4.11 -33.15
N GLY A 222 -0.23 5.05 -33.89
CA GLY A 222 -1.68 5.29 -33.88
C GLY A 222 -2.18 6.25 -32.79
N CYS A 223 -1.31 6.81 -31.94
CA CYS A 223 -1.67 7.92 -31.06
C CYS A 223 -2.08 9.16 -31.87
N LYS A 224 -2.99 9.95 -31.28
CA LYS A 224 -3.33 11.28 -31.79
C LYS A 224 -2.30 12.33 -31.36
N THR A 225 -1.85 12.23 -30.09
CA THR A 225 -0.93 13.21 -29.50
C THR A 225 0.21 12.48 -28.76
N LEU A 226 1.45 12.95 -28.92
CA LEU A 226 2.61 12.47 -28.16
C LEU A 226 3.24 13.63 -27.38
N ILE A 227 3.35 13.44 -26.06
CA ILE A 227 3.92 14.42 -25.12
C ILE A 227 5.41 14.10 -24.91
N CYS A 228 6.28 15.09 -25.10
CA CYS A 228 7.73 14.94 -24.93
C CYS A 228 8.36 16.23 -24.42
N SER A 229 9.28 16.10 -23.44
CA SER A 229 10.14 17.24 -23.03
C SER A 229 11.19 17.54 -24.11
N GLN A 230 11.56 18.84 -24.23
CA GLN A 230 12.67 19.31 -25.04
C GLN A 230 14.01 19.29 -24.30
N ASP A 231 14.03 18.94 -22.99
CA ASP A 231 15.22 19.00 -22.16
C ASP A 231 16.34 18.03 -22.63
N ASN A 232 15.95 16.92 -23.27
CA ASN A 232 16.87 15.99 -23.95
C ASN A 232 16.74 16.17 -25.46
N SER A 233 17.68 16.88 -26.09
CA SER A 233 17.65 17.21 -27.51
C SER A 233 17.71 15.99 -28.44
N VAL A 234 18.45 14.93 -28.05
CA VAL A 234 18.58 13.69 -28.85
C VAL A 234 17.24 12.96 -28.89
N LEU A 235 16.64 12.74 -27.74
CA LEU A 235 15.30 12.11 -27.63
C LEU A 235 14.27 12.95 -28.39
N PHE A 236 14.27 14.26 -28.15
CA PHE A 236 13.30 15.17 -28.76
C PHE A 236 13.32 15.15 -30.31
N GLU A 237 14.48 15.21 -30.94
CA GLU A 237 14.57 15.15 -32.41
C GLU A 237 14.10 13.79 -32.96
N ARG A 238 14.34 12.69 -32.25
CA ARG A 238 13.81 11.36 -32.62
C ARG A 238 12.30 11.29 -32.50
N VAL A 239 11.76 11.80 -31.41
CA VAL A 239 10.30 11.89 -31.21
C VAL A 239 9.65 12.75 -32.28
N LYS A 240 10.23 13.89 -32.59
CA LYS A 240 9.73 14.80 -33.62
C LYS A 240 9.72 14.15 -35.02
N THR A 241 10.77 13.41 -35.36
CA THR A 241 10.85 12.64 -36.61
C THR A 241 9.77 11.55 -36.63
N PHE A 242 9.62 10.78 -35.56
CA PHE A 242 8.59 9.75 -35.44
C PHE A 242 7.17 10.33 -35.57
N CYS A 243 6.88 11.47 -34.92
CA CYS A 243 5.58 12.13 -35.00
C CYS A 243 5.25 12.55 -36.46
N ARG A 244 6.23 13.10 -37.20
CA ARG A 244 6.04 13.44 -38.59
C ARG A 244 5.76 12.22 -39.46
N GLN A 245 6.50 11.13 -39.26
CA GLN A 245 6.33 9.88 -40.03
C GLN A 245 4.98 9.23 -39.83
N HIS A 246 4.40 9.37 -38.64
CA HIS A 246 3.14 8.69 -38.23
C HIS A 246 1.96 9.65 -38.15
N ASN A 247 2.11 10.91 -38.54
CA ASN A 247 1.07 11.96 -38.48
C ASN A 247 0.48 12.14 -37.07
N ILE A 248 1.38 12.22 -36.06
CA ILE A 248 1.04 12.37 -34.65
C ILE A 248 1.29 13.82 -34.23
N GLU A 249 0.35 14.44 -33.52
CA GLU A 249 0.55 15.79 -32.95
C GLU A 249 1.59 15.72 -31.83
N LEU A 250 2.67 16.53 -31.95
CA LEU A 250 3.70 16.62 -30.92
C LEU A 250 3.40 17.75 -29.93
N LEU A 251 3.07 17.41 -28.70
CA LEU A 251 2.97 18.36 -27.60
C LEU A 251 4.30 18.40 -26.84
N SER A 252 5.10 19.42 -27.12
CA SER A 252 6.43 19.58 -26.50
C SER A 252 6.47 20.70 -25.46
N TYR A 253 7.38 20.58 -24.49
CA TYR A 253 7.56 21.56 -23.42
C TYR A 253 9.01 21.58 -22.93
N LEU A 254 9.44 22.70 -22.32
CA LEU A 254 10.65 22.80 -21.50
C LEU A 254 10.27 22.70 -20.02
N SER A 255 10.86 21.76 -19.30
CA SER A 255 10.50 21.51 -17.88
C SER A 255 10.66 22.78 -17.03
N LYS A 256 11.76 23.51 -17.19
CA LYS A 256 12.02 24.76 -16.45
C LYS A 256 10.95 25.84 -16.66
N GLU A 257 10.33 25.90 -17.85
CA GLU A 257 9.28 26.88 -18.14
C GLU A 257 7.95 26.46 -17.50
N VAL A 258 7.65 25.16 -17.53
CA VAL A 258 6.43 24.60 -16.94
C VAL A 258 6.42 24.81 -15.43
N ILE A 259 7.56 24.58 -14.76
CA ILE A 259 7.64 24.60 -13.28
C ILE A 259 7.93 25.99 -12.70
N LYS A 260 8.23 27.03 -13.52
CA LYS A 260 8.72 28.35 -13.09
C LYS A 260 7.92 28.96 -11.95
N ASP A 261 6.58 28.83 -12.00
CA ASP A 261 5.65 29.41 -11.03
C ASP A 261 4.87 28.35 -10.25
N LEU A 262 5.35 27.10 -10.23
CA LEU A 262 4.70 26.01 -9.53
C LEU A 262 5.26 25.84 -8.11
N PRO A 263 4.40 25.65 -7.09
CA PRO A 263 4.83 25.46 -5.71
C PRO A 263 5.26 23.99 -5.47
N LEU A 264 6.49 23.67 -5.89
CA LEU A 264 7.05 22.32 -5.75
C LEU A 264 7.66 22.13 -4.36
N PRO A 265 7.47 20.96 -3.71
CA PRO A 265 8.08 20.63 -2.42
C PRO A 265 9.54 20.15 -2.53
N PHE A 266 10.13 20.14 -3.72
CA PHE A 266 11.49 19.67 -4.03
C PHE A 266 12.14 20.58 -5.07
N SER A 267 13.48 20.54 -5.16
CA SER A 267 14.28 21.39 -6.05
C SER A 267 15.26 20.62 -6.95
N ASP A 268 15.33 19.29 -6.80
CA ASP A 268 16.22 18.48 -7.63
C ASP A 268 15.69 18.37 -9.07
N LYS A 269 16.64 18.31 -10.03
CA LYS A 269 16.36 18.34 -11.45
C LYS A 269 15.38 17.24 -11.90
N VAL A 270 15.60 16.01 -11.43
CA VAL A 270 14.80 14.84 -11.88
C VAL A 270 13.37 14.91 -11.38
N SER A 271 13.16 15.29 -10.12
CA SER A 271 11.82 15.50 -9.58
C SER A 271 11.12 16.65 -10.28
N CYS A 272 11.83 17.74 -10.58
CA CYS A 272 11.29 18.86 -11.33
C CYS A 272 10.85 18.47 -12.76
N GLU A 273 11.64 17.69 -13.49
CA GLU A 273 11.30 17.17 -14.81
C GLU A 273 10.08 16.23 -14.78
N ASN A 274 10.01 15.33 -13.79
CA ASN A 274 8.86 14.45 -13.61
C ASN A 274 7.59 15.23 -13.23
N ALA A 275 7.71 16.29 -12.42
CA ALA A 275 6.59 17.17 -12.05
C ALA A 275 6.07 17.96 -13.24
N ALA A 276 6.96 18.46 -14.11
CA ALA A 276 6.59 19.10 -15.37
C ALA A 276 5.80 18.14 -16.26
N SER A 277 6.29 16.89 -16.40
CA SER A 277 5.61 15.84 -17.15
C SER A 277 4.21 15.56 -16.61
N ALA A 278 4.08 15.42 -15.30
CA ALA A 278 2.79 15.16 -14.63
C ALA A 278 1.82 16.35 -14.77
N PHE A 279 2.32 17.60 -14.70
CA PHE A 279 1.54 18.81 -14.92
C PHE A 279 0.96 18.83 -16.34
N VAL A 280 1.83 18.65 -17.36
CA VAL A 280 1.41 18.68 -18.77
C VAL A 280 0.41 17.57 -19.07
N LEU A 281 0.64 16.36 -18.54
CA LEU A 281 -0.27 15.24 -18.71
C LEU A 281 -1.63 15.50 -18.04
N SER A 282 -1.64 16.04 -16.81
CA SER A 282 -2.88 16.36 -16.09
C SER A 282 -3.70 17.42 -16.83
N LYS A 283 -3.03 18.44 -17.42
CA LYS A 283 -3.68 19.43 -18.29
C LYS A 283 -4.28 18.77 -19.54
N GLN A 284 -3.56 17.84 -20.16
CA GLN A 284 -4.04 17.09 -21.33
C GLN A 284 -5.21 16.15 -21.01
N LEU A 285 -5.32 15.71 -19.75
CA LEU A 285 -6.49 14.99 -19.22
C LEU A 285 -7.67 15.92 -18.91
N GLY A 286 -7.51 17.23 -19.11
CA GLY A 286 -8.58 18.22 -18.97
C GLY A 286 -8.74 18.82 -17.57
N ILE A 287 -7.74 18.68 -16.70
CA ILE A 287 -7.75 19.32 -15.38
C ILE A 287 -7.34 20.79 -15.53
N LYS A 288 -8.04 21.69 -14.84
CA LYS A 288 -7.75 23.14 -14.88
C LYS A 288 -6.37 23.43 -14.27
N PRO A 289 -5.55 24.30 -14.90
CA PRO A 289 -4.20 24.60 -14.42
C PRO A 289 -4.15 25.07 -12.97
N GLU A 290 -5.14 25.86 -12.52
CA GLU A 290 -5.22 26.36 -11.15
C GLU A 290 -5.34 25.24 -10.13
N LYS A 291 -6.19 24.24 -10.41
CA LYS A 291 -6.33 23.05 -9.56
C LYS A 291 -5.05 22.21 -9.53
N ILE A 292 -4.42 22.02 -10.69
CA ILE A 292 -3.14 21.32 -10.77
C ILE A 292 -2.10 22.06 -9.92
N LYS A 293 -1.98 23.39 -10.07
CA LYS A 293 -1.04 24.23 -9.31
C LYS A 293 -1.24 24.11 -7.80
N GLN A 294 -2.48 24.11 -7.34
CA GLN A 294 -2.81 23.92 -5.91
C GLN A 294 -2.31 22.57 -5.38
N ARG A 295 -2.50 21.48 -6.18
CA ARG A 295 -2.14 20.12 -5.79
C ARG A 295 -0.64 19.82 -5.92
N MET A 296 0.14 20.66 -6.63
CA MET A 296 1.59 20.46 -6.77
C MET A 296 2.32 20.42 -5.44
N ARG A 297 1.83 21.11 -4.40
CA ARG A 297 2.38 21.08 -3.04
C ARG A 297 2.27 19.71 -2.37
N GLN A 298 1.37 18.85 -2.84
CA GLN A 298 1.10 17.52 -2.29
C GLN A 298 1.99 16.42 -2.89
N LEU A 299 2.83 16.77 -3.86
CA LEU A 299 3.74 15.81 -4.48
C LEU A 299 4.80 15.39 -3.47
N THR A 300 4.97 14.08 -3.30
CA THR A 300 5.95 13.48 -2.38
C THR A 300 6.82 12.47 -3.10
N ALA A 301 8.01 12.20 -2.56
CA ALA A 301 8.85 11.11 -3.05
C ALA A 301 8.13 9.77 -2.82
N LEU A 302 8.22 8.88 -3.80
CA LEU A 302 7.70 7.51 -3.68
C LEU A 302 8.66 6.64 -2.86
N ASP A 303 8.10 5.66 -2.11
CA ASP A 303 8.91 4.71 -1.34
C ASP A 303 10.00 4.05 -2.19
N MET A 304 11.20 3.90 -1.63
CA MET A 304 12.41 3.32 -2.25
C MET A 304 12.89 4.07 -3.52
N ARG A 305 12.46 5.33 -3.72
CA ARG A 305 12.92 6.19 -4.83
C ARG A 305 13.30 7.55 -4.29
N MET A 306 14.61 7.78 -4.09
CA MET A 306 15.19 9.01 -3.51
C MET A 306 14.53 9.44 -2.19
N GLN A 307 14.13 8.47 -1.36
CA GLN A 307 13.50 8.74 -0.07
C GLN A 307 14.55 9.20 0.94
N ILE A 308 14.34 10.36 1.55
CA ILE A 308 15.21 10.84 2.63
C ILE A 308 14.73 10.24 3.96
N LYS A 309 15.70 9.65 4.70
CA LYS A 309 15.46 9.16 6.05
C LYS A 309 16.51 9.72 6.99
N GLN A 310 16.12 10.03 8.21
CA GLN A 310 17.07 10.33 9.25
C GLN A 310 17.80 9.05 9.65
N SER A 311 19.10 9.13 9.79
CA SER A 311 19.95 8.00 10.10
C SER A 311 20.75 8.27 11.38
N ILE A 312 21.46 7.26 11.84
CA ILE A 312 22.18 7.19 13.12
C ILE A 312 23.18 8.34 13.26
N GLY A 313 23.25 8.95 14.46
CA GLY A 313 24.26 9.96 14.76
C GLY A 313 24.15 11.24 13.93
N GLY A 314 22.94 11.66 13.54
CA GLY A 314 22.72 12.86 12.74
C GLY A 314 23.01 12.70 11.25
N SER A 315 23.14 11.46 10.78
CA SER A 315 23.32 11.14 9.36
C SER A 315 22.04 11.31 8.57
N VAL A 316 22.20 11.52 7.27
CA VAL A 316 21.11 11.55 6.30
C VAL A 316 21.23 10.34 5.38
N LEU A 317 20.21 9.51 5.29
CA LEU A 317 20.13 8.37 4.38
C LEU A 317 19.22 8.69 3.20
N VAL A 318 19.76 8.68 2.00
CA VAL A 318 18.99 8.69 0.74
C VAL A 318 18.79 7.26 0.30
N ASN A 319 17.57 6.75 0.43
CA ASN A 319 17.20 5.40 0.06
C ASN A 319 16.62 5.37 -1.37
N ASP A 320 17.36 4.73 -2.30
CA ASP A 320 16.98 4.55 -3.70
C ASP A 320 17.25 3.10 -4.17
N CYS A 321 16.69 2.12 -3.44
CA CYS A 321 16.94 0.68 -3.60
C CYS A 321 16.07 0.02 -4.66
N TYR A 322 15.65 0.71 -5.72
CA TYR A 322 14.77 0.15 -6.74
C TYR A 322 15.52 -0.42 -7.95
N CYS A 323 16.51 0.31 -8.46
CA CYS A 323 17.37 -0.09 -9.58
C CYS A 323 18.76 0.54 -9.44
N LEU A 324 19.74 -0.08 -10.07
CA LEU A 324 21.06 0.48 -10.24
C LEU A 324 21.41 0.50 -11.73
N ASP A 325 21.28 1.66 -12.36
CA ASP A 325 21.81 2.00 -13.67
C ASP A 325 22.58 3.34 -13.59
N PHE A 326 23.45 3.61 -14.55
CA PHE A 326 24.35 4.76 -14.50
C PHE A 326 23.62 6.10 -14.39
N THR A 327 22.58 6.32 -15.20
CA THR A 327 21.82 7.59 -15.22
C THR A 327 21.06 7.82 -13.90
N SER A 328 20.43 6.76 -13.35
CA SER A 328 19.74 6.87 -12.09
C SER A 328 20.70 7.01 -10.91
N LEU A 329 21.92 6.46 -11.01
CA LEU A 329 22.97 6.67 -10.01
C LEU A 329 23.43 8.12 -10.02
N GLU A 330 23.69 8.70 -11.18
CA GLU A 330 24.07 10.11 -11.29
C GLU A 330 23.02 11.03 -10.66
N ALA A 331 21.75 10.82 -10.99
CA ALA A 331 20.65 11.59 -10.41
C ALA A 331 20.55 11.44 -8.88
N ALA A 332 20.76 10.24 -8.36
CA ALA A 332 20.72 10.00 -6.91
C ALA A 332 21.91 10.64 -6.19
N LEU A 333 23.09 10.68 -6.81
CA LEU A 333 24.27 11.39 -6.29
C LEU A 333 24.09 12.91 -6.31
N ASP A 334 23.47 13.46 -7.38
CA ASP A 334 23.12 14.89 -7.43
C ASP A 334 22.12 15.25 -6.33
N PHE A 335 21.13 14.40 -6.10
CA PHE A 335 20.18 14.56 -5.01
C PHE A 335 20.88 14.49 -3.63
N LEU A 336 21.77 13.53 -3.41
CA LEU A 336 22.57 13.43 -2.18
C LEU A 336 23.37 14.73 -1.94
N ASN A 337 23.90 15.34 -3.01
CA ASN A 337 24.66 16.59 -2.93
C ASN A 337 23.83 17.80 -2.52
N THR A 338 22.51 17.78 -2.70
CA THR A 338 21.59 18.83 -2.22
C THR A 338 21.30 18.70 -0.73
N GLN A 339 21.61 17.53 -0.12
CA GLN A 339 21.45 17.31 1.31
C GLN A 339 22.59 18.00 2.07
N ASN A 340 22.53 17.99 3.39
CA ASN A 340 23.45 18.74 4.25
C ASN A 340 24.91 18.74 3.75
N PRO A 341 25.46 19.87 3.22
CA PRO A 341 26.77 19.93 2.59
C PRO A 341 27.95 19.76 3.56
N LYS A 342 27.69 19.82 4.87
CA LYS A 342 28.70 19.65 5.92
C LYS A 342 29.00 18.17 6.23
N LEU A 343 28.15 17.25 5.79
CA LEU A 343 28.33 15.83 6.06
C LEU A 343 29.25 15.17 5.03
N GLN A 344 30.10 14.25 5.51
CA GLN A 344 30.91 13.39 4.64
C GLN A 344 30.00 12.46 3.83
N ARG A 345 30.19 12.39 2.50
CA ARG A 345 29.33 11.62 1.60
C ARG A 345 29.90 10.24 1.35
N ILE A 346 29.04 9.22 1.50
CA ILE A 346 29.40 7.83 1.20
C ILE A 346 28.31 7.18 0.35
N ALA A 347 28.67 6.14 -0.39
CA ALA A 347 27.74 5.35 -1.18
C ALA A 347 27.77 3.88 -0.74
N ILE A 348 26.59 3.26 -0.68
CA ILE A 348 26.39 1.82 -0.51
C ILE A 348 25.66 1.35 -1.76
N LEU A 349 26.35 0.58 -2.62
CA LEU A 349 25.83 0.16 -3.92
C LEU A 349 25.77 -1.37 -4.00
N SER A 350 24.70 -1.90 -4.62
CA SER A 350 24.66 -3.34 -4.95
C SER A 350 25.25 -3.62 -6.32
N ASP A 351 25.41 -4.90 -6.65
CA ASP A 351 25.70 -5.37 -7.99
C ASP A 351 24.79 -4.74 -9.05
N LEU A 352 25.32 -4.59 -10.23
CA LEU A 352 24.58 -4.13 -11.39
C LEU A 352 23.42 -5.08 -11.71
N GLN A 353 22.26 -4.53 -11.96
CA GLN A 353 21.06 -5.34 -12.25
C GLN A 353 21.17 -6.08 -13.58
N GLU A 354 21.93 -5.53 -14.51
CA GLU A 354 22.20 -6.06 -15.84
C GLU A 354 23.70 -6.22 -16.02
N LYS A 355 24.12 -7.43 -16.35
CA LYS A 355 25.52 -7.71 -16.68
C LYS A 355 25.81 -7.16 -18.08
N ASP A 356 26.54 -6.07 -18.11
CA ASP A 356 27.08 -5.52 -19.35
C ASP A 356 28.11 -6.51 -19.95
N ARG A 357 28.34 -6.45 -21.24
CA ARG A 357 29.39 -7.26 -21.93
C ARG A 357 30.79 -7.01 -21.32
N ASP A 358 30.98 -5.84 -20.69
CA ASP A 358 32.17 -5.49 -19.95
C ASP A 358 31.82 -4.82 -18.60
N THR A 359 31.65 -5.67 -17.58
CA THR A 359 31.36 -5.26 -16.19
C THR A 359 32.49 -4.37 -15.66
N THR A 360 33.75 -4.64 -16.00
CA THR A 360 34.93 -3.90 -15.55
C THR A 360 34.87 -2.46 -16.06
N LEU A 361 34.53 -2.24 -17.31
CA LEU A 361 34.40 -0.89 -17.88
C LEU A 361 33.28 -0.09 -17.21
N THR A 362 32.15 -0.73 -16.94
CA THR A 362 31.02 -0.10 -16.29
C THR A 362 31.34 0.29 -14.84
N LEU A 363 32.00 -0.60 -14.08
CA LEU A 363 32.45 -0.30 -12.72
C LEU A 363 33.52 0.82 -12.70
N GLY A 364 34.41 0.90 -13.71
CA GLY A 364 35.36 2.01 -13.88
C GLY A 364 34.66 3.36 -14.10
N ARG A 365 33.59 3.39 -14.90
CA ARG A 365 32.75 4.60 -15.07
C ARG A 365 32.06 4.98 -13.75
N ILE A 366 31.54 4.02 -12.99
CA ILE A 366 30.94 4.25 -11.66
C ILE A 366 31.98 4.84 -10.72
N ASN A 367 33.20 4.28 -10.64
CA ASN A 367 34.28 4.81 -9.81
C ASN A 367 34.57 6.28 -10.15
N THR A 368 34.69 6.60 -11.44
CA THR A 368 34.92 7.98 -11.90
C THR A 368 33.77 8.92 -11.53
N LEU A 369 32.52 8.46 -11.71
CA LEU A 369 31.34 9.24 -11.32
C LEU A 369 31.29 9.53 -9.83
N LEU A 370 31.51 8.52 -8.98
CA LEU A 370 31.53 8.68 -7.53
C LEU A 370 32.57 9.71 -7.06
N LYS A 371 33.78 9.69 -7.64
CA LYS A 371 34.83 10.68 -7.36
C LYS A 371 34.41 12.10 -7.78
N ASN A 372 33.87 12.25 -8.98
CA ASN A 372 33.41 13.55 -9.52
C ASN A 372 32.27 14.14 -8.69
N LYS A 373 31.45 13.32 -8.08
CA LYS A 373 30.33 13.73 -7.20
C LYS A 373 30.76 13.88 -5.72
N GLY A 374 32.06 13.70 -5.41
CA GLY A 374 32.62 13.93 -4.09
C GLY A 374 32.27 12.86 -3.04
N ILE A 375 32.07 11.63 -3.46
CA ILE A 375 31.94 10.49 -2.55
C ILE A 375 33.32 10.16 -1.98
N SER A 376 33.39 10.05 -0.67
CA SER A 376 34.65 9.80 0.06
C SER A 376 34.92 8.33 0.37
N PHE A 377 33.87 7.49 0.36
CA PHE A 377 33.97 6.06 0.63
C PHE A 377 32.84 5.28 -0.07
N LEU A 378 33.19 4.11 -0.60
CA LEU A 378 32.25 3.20 -1.27
C LEU A 378 32.13 1.87 -0.52
N TYR A 379 30.90 1.47 -0.22
CA TYR A 379 30.59 0.09 0.15
C TYR A 379 29.92 -0.59 -1.04
N GLY A 380 30.54 -1.66 -1.57
CA GLY A 380 29.97 -2.47 -2.65
C GLY A 380 29.43 -3.80 -2.13
N ILE A 381 28.27 -4.22 -2.59
CA ILE A 381 27.60 -5.45 -2.15
C ILE A 381 27.26 -6.31 -3.36
N GLY A 382 27.91 -7.46 -3.42
CA GLY A 382 27.74 -8.47 -4.44
C GLY A 382 29.03 -8.89 -5.15
N PRO A 383 28.99 -10.01 -5.89
CA PRO A 383 30.16 -10.61 -6.53
C PRO A 383 30.80 -9.72 -7.59
N ASP A 384 30.06 -8.81 -8.25
CA ASP A 384 30.63 -7.97 -9.30
C ASP A 384 31.64 -6.95 -8.68
N PHE A 385 31.35 -6.41 -7.48
CA PHE A 385 32.28 -5.57 -6.76
C PHE A 385 33.49 -6.36 -6.24
N VAL A 386 33.25 -7.50 -5.60
CA VAL A 386 34.31 -8.34 -5.01
C VAL A 386 35.31 -8.82 -6.07
N ASN A 387 34.81 -9.24 -7.24
CA ASN A 387 35.64 -9.75 -8.32
C ASN A 387 36.41 -8.68 -9.09
N ASN A 388 36.01 -7.40 -8.96
CA ASN A 388 36.60 -6.26 -9.66
C ASN A 388 37.21 -5.21 -8.71
N ASP A 389 37.68 -5.62 -7.55
CA ASP A 389 38.22 -4.77 -6.50
C ASP A 389 39.27 -3.76 -7.02
N LYS A 390 40.17 -4.20 -7.90
CA LYS A 390 41.25 -3.40 -8.48
C LYS A 390 40.77 -2.27 -9.43
N VAL A 391 39.54 -2.24 -9.80
CA VAL A 391 38.94 -1.19 -10.67
C VAL A 391 38.74 0.12 -9.89
N PHE A 392 38.64 0.03 -8.58
CA PHE A 392 38.33 1.15 -7.70
C PHE A 392 39.59 1.71 -7.06
N ASP A 393 39.82 2.99 -7.25
CA ASP A 393 40.85 3.78 -6.57
C ASP A 393 40.30 4.70 -5.46
N LEU A 394 38.95 4.80 -5.36
CA LEU A 394 38.25 5.40 -4.25
C LEU A 394 38.36 4.50 -3.00
N PRO A 395 38.53 5.03 -1.77
CA PRO A 395 38.48 4.22 -0.56
C PRO A 395 37.17 3.39 -0.52
N HIS A 396 37.29 2.07 -0.38
CA HIS A 396 36.16 1.16 -0.48
C HIS A 396 36.28 -0.08 0.41
N HIS A 397 35.15 -0.75 0.59
CA HIS A 397 35.06 -2.09 1.20
C HIS A 397 33.94 -2.87 0.50
N PHE A 398 34.24 -4.08 0.05
CA PHE A 398 33.30 -4.91 -0.70
C PHE A 398 32.89 -6.14 0.08
N PHE A 399 31.62 -6.53 -0.10
CA PHE A 399 30.98 -7.66 0.58
C PHE A 399 30.28 -8.54 -0.47
N SER A 400 30.29 -9.84 -0.24
CA SER A 400 29.62 -10.78 -1.14
C SER A 400 28.09 -10.72 -1.05
N SER A 401 27.54 -10.25 0.07
CA SER A 401 26.10 -10.16 0.32
C SER A 401 25.73 -9.10 1.36
N ALA A 402 24.46 -8.76 1.44
CA ALA A 402 23.92 -7.90 2.49
C ALA A 402 24.12 -8.51 3.90
N ASP A 403 24.08 -9.84 4.03
CA ASP A 403 24.33 -10.51 5.31
C ASP A 403 25.77 -10.29 5.78
N GLU A 404 26.74 -10.43 4.89
CA GLU A 404 28.13 -10.18 5.20
C GLU A 404 28.37 -8.71 5.60
N PHE A 405 27.76 -7.76 4.87
CA PHE A 405 27.80 -6.33 5.23
C PHE A 405 27.26 -6.09 6.65
N LEU A 406 26.07 -6.66 6.95
CA LEU A 406 25.41 -6.51 8.24
C LEU A 406 26.20 -7.13 9.41
N LEU A 407 26.96 -8.19 9.17
CA LEU A 407 27.81 -8.84 10.16
C LEU A 407 29.11 -8.07 10.43
N LYS A 408 29.73 -7.51 9.38
CA LYS A 408 31.07 -6.92 9.45
C LYS A 408 31.07 -5.41 9.68
N THR A 409 29.93 -4.73 9.59
CA THR A 409 29.83 -3.28 9.83
C THR A 409 29.06 -2.97 11.10
N SER A 410 29.42 -1.88 11.77
CA SER A 410 28.67 -1.32 12.90
C SER A 410 27.86 -0.12 12.43
N ALA A 411 26.71 0.11 13.06
CA ALA A 411 25.90 1.30 12.80
C ALA A 411 26.66 2.60 13.09
N SER A 412 27.60 2.60 14.05
CA SER A 412 28.48 3.72 14.38
C SER A 412 29.40 4.14 13.22
N ASP A 413 29.74 3.22 12.29
CA ASP A 413 30.59 3.51 11.14
C ASP A 413 29.94 4.52 10.18
N PHE A 414 28.66 4.70 10.29
CA PHE A 414 27.82 5.53 9.43
C PHE A 414 27.37 6.86 10.09
N ALA A 415 27.73 7.09 11.35
CA ALA A 415 27.35 8.31 12.07
C ALA A 415 27.96 9.58 11.45
N GLY A 416 27.17 10.68 11.40
CA GLY A 416 27.63 11.97 10.88
C GLY A 416 27.89 11.99 9.38
N LYS A 417 27.24 11.13 8.58
CA LYS A 417 27.46 11.01 7.13
C LYS A 417 26.18 11.24 6.32
N ALA A 418 26.35 11.67 5.07
CA ALA A 418 25.30 11.63 4.06
C ALA A 418 25.49 10.35 3.24
N ILE A 419 24.51 9.46 3.31
CA ILE A 419 24.60 8.08 2.82
C ILE A 419 23.66 7.91 1.64
N LEU A 420 24.17 7.52 0.47
CA LEU A 420 23.37 7.00 -0.62
C LEU A 420 23.30 5.48 -0.51
N LEU A 421 22.10 4.93 -0.39
CA LEU A 421 21.86 3.49 -0.48
C LEU A 421 21.10 3.21 -1.79
N LYS A 422 21.78 2.56 -2.75
CA LYS A 422 21.23 2.33 -4.09
C LYS A 422 21.58 0.96 -4.63
N GLY A 423 20.57 0.28 -5.17
CA GLY A 423 20.80 -1.05 -5.73
C GLY A 423 19.55 -1.72 -6.26
N SER A 424 19.70 -2.98 -6.65
CA SER A 424 18.60 -3.80 -7.13
C SER A 424 17.81 -4.45 -6.00
N ARG A 425 16.53 -4.75 -6.22
CA ARG A 425 15.69 -5.47 -5.24
C ARG A 425 16.26 -6.83 -4.83
N LYS A 426 17.04 -7.49 -5.70
CA LYS A 426 17.65 -8.80 -5.40
C LYS A 426 18.73 -8.73 -4.31
N ALA A 427 19.30 -7.55 -4.09
CA ALA A 427 20.38 -7.35 -3.12
C ALA A 427 19.89 -7.11 -1.68
N GLU A 428 18.57 -7.09 -1.45
CA GLU A 428 17.93 -6.93 -0.12
C GLU A 428 18.46 -5.74 0.68
N LEU A 429 18.82 -4.64 -0.01
CA LEU A 429 19.37 -3.44 0.63
C LEU A 429 18.41 -2.76 1.63
N GLU A 430 17.13 -3.10 1.57
CA GLU A 430 16.13 -2.67 2.56
C GLU A 430 16.51 -3.08 3.99
N ARG A 431 17.19 -4.21 4.16
CA ARG A 431 17.68 -4.68 5.46
C ARG A 431 18.78 -3.77 5.99
N ILE A 432 19.64 -3.27 5.10
CA ILE A 432 20.66 -2.27 5.41
C ILE A 432 20.00 -0.93 5.73
N SER A 433 19.04 -0.48 4.92
CA SER A 433 18.27 0.74 5.21
C SER A 433 17.68 0.71 6.61
N LYS A 434 16.99 -0.37 6.97
CA LYS A 434 16.39 -0.55 8.32
C LYS A 434 17.42 -0.45 9.43
N ARG A 435 18.63 -1.01 9.24
CA ARG A 435 19.69 -0.93 10.26
C ARG A 435 20.30 0.46 10.40
N LEU A 436 20.40 1.21 9.30
CA LEU A 436 20.95 2.57 9.29
C LEU A 436 19.97 3.63 9.73
N GLU A 437 18.65 3.34 9.69
CA GLU A 437 17.63 4.25 10.20
C GLU A 437 17.77 4.45 11.70
N THR A 438 17.56 5.69 12.16
CA THR A 438 17.69 6.01 13.58
C THR A 438 16.65 5.27 14.38
N LEU A 439 17.04 4.22 15.04
CA LEU A 439 16.28 3.62 16.14
C LEU A 439 16.69 4.38 17.41
N SER A 440 16.02 5.48 17.71
CA SER A 440 16.25 6.19 18.97
C SER A 440 15.72 5.41 20.18
N HIS A 441 14.84 4.42 19.93
CA HIS A 441 14.35 3.47 20.92
C HIS A 441 14.60 2.03 20.47
N GLN A 442 15.06 1.20 21.39
CA GLN A 442 15.20 -0.24 21.19
C GLN A 442 13.82 -0.94 21.15
N SER A 443 12.78 -0.25 21.63
CA SER A 443 11.40 -0.73 21.62
C SER A 443 10.69 -0.20 20.39
N VAL A 444 10.02 -1.10 19.66
CA VAL A 444 9.34 -0.80 18.40
C VAL A 444 7.97 -1.48 18.34
N LEU A 445 7.00 -0.81 17.73
CA LEU A 445 5.75 -1.42 17.30
C LEU A 445 5.92 -1.82 15.83
N LYS A 446 6.05 -3.09 15.56
CA LYS A 446 6.07 -3.63 14.19
C LYS A 446 4.64 -3.73 13.68
N VAL A 447 4.41 -3.31 12.44
CA VAL A 447 3.12 -3.34 11.76
C VAL A 447 3.25 -4.10 10.45
N ASN A 448 2.62 -5.25 10.37
CA ASN A 448 2.63 -6.11 9.19
C ASN A 448 1.55 -5.68 8.20
N LEU A 449 1.92 -4.95 7.16
CA LEU A 449 0.98 -4.47 6.16
C LEU A 449 0.46 -5.58 5.24
N SER A 450 1.21 -6.68 5.06
CA SER A 450 0.73 -7.86 4.33
C SER A 450 -0.37 -8.58 5.11
N ALA A 451 -0.20 -8.76 6.41
CA ALA A 451 -1.22 -9.35 7.28
C ALA A 451 -2.49 -8.48 7.32
N LEU A 452 -2.34 -7.15 7.41
CA LEU A 452 -3.46 -6.22 7.32
C LEU A 452 -4.22 -6.39 6.00
N ASP A 453 -3.52 -6.48 4.89
CA ASP A 453 -4.10 -6.66 3.55
C ASP A 453 -4.86 -7.99 3.43
N GLU A 454 -4.29 -9.08 3.95
CA GLU A 454 -4.93 -10.40 3.98
C GLU A 454 -6.21 -10.39 4.85
N ASN A 455 -6.17 -9.75 6.01
CA ASN A 455 -7.34 -9.60 6.86
C ASN A 455 -8.45 -8.80 6.16
N VAL A 456 -8.12 -7.67 5.53
CA VAL A 456 -9.08 -6.87 4.74
C VAL A 456 -9.70 -7.71 3.63
N ARG A 457 -8.91 -8.51 2.92
CA ARG A 457 -9.40 -9.40 1.85
C ARG A 457 -10.33 -10.48 2.38
N TYR A 458 -10.01 -11.06 3.54
CA TYR A 458 -10.90 -12.02 4.17
C TYR A 458 -12.28 -11.42 4.42
N PHE A 459 -12.36 -10.22 5.02
CA PHE A 459 -13.65 -9.54 5.22
C PHE A 459 -14.32 -9.14 3.91
N LYS A 460 -13.56 -8.66 2.92
CA LYS A 460 -14.11 -8.31 1.61
C LYS A 460 -14.70 -9.53 0.90
N SER A 461 -14.13 -10.73 1.08
CA SER A 461 -14.66 -11.97 0.50
C SER A 461 -16.01 -12.42 1.10
N GLN A 462 -16.39 -11.86 2.25
CA GLN A 462 -17.70 -12.12 2.88
C GLN A 462 -18.80 -11.18 2.36
N LEU A 463 -18.43 -10.19 1.53
CA LEU A 463 -19.36 -9.18 1.02
C LEU A 463 -19.88 -9.53 -0.37
N LYS A 464 -21.06 -9.03 -0.69
CA LYS A 464 -21.55 -9.03 -2.06
C LYS A 464 -20.68 -8.11 -2.93
N PRO A 465 -20.57 -8.35 -4.25
CA PRO A 465 -19.70 -7.58 -5.15
C PRO A 465 -19.87 -6.05 -5.07
N ASP A 466 -21.12 -5.59 -4.90
CA ASP A 466 -21.45 -4.16 -4.88
C ASP A 466 -21.42 -3.53 -3.49
N THR A 467 -21.09 -4.30 -2.45
CA THR A 467 -21.00 -3.78 -1.09
C THR A 467 -19.67 -3.06 -0.88
N LEU A 468 -19.72 -1.77 -0.55
CA LEU A 468 -18.56 -0.95 -0.26
C LEU A 468 -17.96 -1.30 1.10
N LEU A 469 -16.65 -1.12 1.23
CA LEU A 469 -15.91 -1.34 2.47
C LEU A 469 -15.28 -0.04 2.97
N MET A 470 -15.66 0.37 4.17
CA MET A 470 -15.10 1.51 4.88
C MET A 470 -14.09 1.04 5.94
N GLY A 471 -12.83 1.47 5.82
CA GLY A 471 -11.77 1.16 6.77
C GLY A 471 -11.73 2.16 7.94
N MET A 472 -11.65 1.64 9.18
CA MET A 472 -11.60 2.48 10.38
C MET A 472 -10.16 2.79 10.74
N VAL A 473 -9.71 4.03 10.51
CA VAL A 473 -8.32 4.49 10.74
C VAL A 473 -8.20 5.56 11.82
N LYS A 474 -9.23 5.71 12.67
CA LYS A 474 -9.24 6.62 13.82
C LYS A 474 -8.19 6.24 14.87
N ALA A 475 -7.86 7.17 15.76
CA ALA A 475 -6.85 7.00 16.81
C ALA A 475 -5.52 6.50 16.23
N SER A 476 -5.03 7.17 15.17
CA SER A 476 -3.80 6.80 14.47
C SER A 476 -3.83 5.35 13.97
N SER A 477 -4.94 4.93 13.33
CA SER A 477 -5.18 3.55 12.89
C SER A 477 -5.04 2.54 14.04
N TYR A 478 -5.75 2.78 15.14
CA TYR A 478 -5.67 1.95 16.36
C TYR A 478 -4.22 1.82 16.88
N GLY A 479 -3.48 2.93 16.88
CA GLY A 479 -2.09 2.97 17.34
C GLY A 479 -1.04 2.50 16.33
N CYS A 480 -1.44 1.95 15.17
CA CYS A 480 -0.51 1.52 14.11
C CYS A 480 0.25 2.67 13.42
N GLY A 481 -0.24 3.91 13.54
CA GLY A 481 0.20 5.03 12.69
C GLY A 481 -0.72 5.23 11.48
N GLY A 482 -1.25 6.46 11.34
CA GLY A 482 -2.41 6.73 10.48
C GLY A 482 -2.15 6.60 8.99
N SER A 483 -1.07 7.19 8.50
CA SER A 483 -0.90 7.42 7.06
C SER A 483 -0.52 6.15 6.28
N GLU A 484 0.32 5.29 6.83
CA GLU A 484 0.78 4.06 6.18
C GLU A 484 -0.34 3.03 6.04
N VAL A 485 -1.11 2.84 7.11
CA VAL A 485 -2.28 1.95 7.10
C VAL A 485 -3.34 2.48 6.14
N ALA A 486 -3.66 3.78 6.19
CA ALA A 486 -4.61 4.40 5.27
C ALA A 486 -4.16 4.28 3.80
N ARG A 487 -2.85 4.42 3.53
CA ARG A 487 -2.27 4.22 2.19
C ARG A 487 -2.41 2.78 1.72
N GLN A 488 -2.17 1.81 2.62
CA GLN A 488 -2.37 0.38 2.31
C GLN A 488 -3.83 0.09 1.99
N LEU A 489 -4.77 0.60 2.78
CA LEU A 489 -6.21 0.44 2.53
C LEU A 489 -6.65 1.07 1.20
N GLN A 490 -6.15 2.28 0.89
CA GLN A 490 -6.42 2.94 -0.39
C GLN A 490 -5.89 2.14 -1.60
N GLN A 491 -4.79 1.41 -1.44
CA GLN A 491 -4.21 0.59 -2.50
C GLN A 491 -4.88 -0.78 -2.63
N SER A 492 -5.51 -1.27 -1.57
CA SER A 492 -5.98 -2.64 -1.50
C SER A 492 -7.45 -2.79 -1.91
N LEU A 493 -8.39 -2.43 -1.05
CA LEU A 493 -9.80 -2.80 -1.26
C LEU A 493 -10.79 -1.86 -0.56
N ALA A 494 -10.34 -0.85 0.18
CA ALA A 494 -11.24 0.09 0.84
C ALA A 494 -11.81 1.10 -0.14
N ASP A 495 -13.08 1.43 0.04
CA ASP A 495 -13.81 2.42 -0.75
C ASP A 495 -13.96 3.75 0.00
N TYR A 496 -13.93 3.68 1.34
CA TYR A 496 -14.05 4.79 2.28
C TYR A 496 -13.07 4.63 3.44
N LEU A 497 -12.74 5.72 4.11
CA LEU A 497 -12.05 5.72 5.39
C LEU A 497 -12.87 6.47 6.45
N THR A 498 -12.62 6.17 7.73
CA THR A 498 -13.23 6.89 8.85
C THR A 498 -12.20 7.26 9.89
N VAL A 499 -12.25 8.50 10.31
CA VAL A 499 -11.47 9.06 11.42
C VAL A 499 -12.39 9.60 12.53
N ALA A 500 -11.83 9.88 13.71
CA ALA A 500 -12.61 10.43 14.81
C ALA A 500 -12.76 11.96 14.68
N PHE A 501 -11.69 12.67 14.36
CA PHE A 501 -11.60 14.12 14.33
C PHE A 501 -11.08 14.63 12.99
N ALA A 502 -11.36 15.91 12.68
CA ALA A 502 -10.93 16.56 11.44
C ALA A 502 -9.41 16.56 11.25
N ASP A 503 -8.63 16.78 12.32
CA ASP A 503 -7.17 16.83 12.25
C ASP A 503 -6.55 15.50 11.79
N GLU A 504 -7.15 14.35 12.16
CA GLU A 504 -6.74 13.05 11.63
C GLU A 504 -6.99 12.98 10.10
N GLY A 505 -8.16 13.42 9.65
CA GLY A 505 -8.51 13.46 8.23
C GLY A 505 -7.60 14.41 7.44
N ILE A 506 -7.29 15.59 7.97
CA ILE A 506 -6.34 16.55 7.39
C ILE A 506 -4.95 15.93 7.27
N THR A 507 -4.50 15.23 8.31
CA THR A 507 -3.21 14.53 8.31
C THR A 507 -3.18 13.48 7.19
N LEU A 508 -4.25 12.68 7.02
CA LEU A 508 -4.35 11.72 5.94
C LEU A 508 -4.33 12.38 4.56
N ARG A 509 -5.07 13.48 4.37
CA ARG A 509 -5.05 14.25 3.11
C ARG A 509 -3.65 14.78 2.78
N ASN A 510 -2.97 15.37 3.77
CA ASN A 510 -1.59 15.85 3.60
C ASN A 510 -0.60 14.73 3.27
N ASN A 511 -0.91 13.48 3.62
CA ASN A 511 -0.14 12.28 3.26
C ASN A 511 -0.64 11.58 1.98
N GLY A 512 -1.45 12.24 1.15
CA GLY A 512 -1.84 11.77 -0.17
C GLY A 512 -2.99 10.77 -0.20
N ILE A 513 -3.81 10.72 0.84
CA ILE A 513 -5.03 9.90 0.85
C ILE A 513 -6.14 10.65 0.09
N THR A 514 -6.72 10.00 -0.92
CA THR A 514 -7.76 10.54 -1.80
C THR A 514 -9.13 9.88 -1.60
N LEU A 515 -9.20 8.73 -0.92
CA LEU A 515 -10.49 8.09 -0.61
C LEU A 515 -11.40 9.05 0.17
N PRO A 516 -12.73 8.98 0.02
CA PRO A 516 -13.66 9.69 0.88
C PRO A 516 -13.37 9.40 2.36
N ILE A 517 -13.39 10.45 3.20
CA ILE A 517 -13.09 10.33 4.64
C ILE A 517 -14.28 10.84 5.45
N MET A 518 -14.94 9.92 6.16
CA MET A 518 -15.96 10.24 7.14
C MET A 518 -15.33 10.67 8.46
N VAL A 519 -15.75 11.82 9.00
CA VAL A 519 -15.32 12.35 10.30
C VAL A 519 -16.46 12.20 11.30
N VAL A 520 -16.23 11.37 12.36
CA VAL A 520 -17.28 11.00 13.31
C VAL A 520 -17.69 12.18 14.21
N THR A 521 -16.72 12.99 14.64
CA THR A 521 -16.95 14.13 15.53
C THR A 521 -16.92 15.44 14.74
N LEU A 522 -18.03 16.14 14.73
CA LEU A 522 -18.17 17.45 14.10
C LEU A 522 -17.87 18.54 15.11
N GLU A 523 -16.86 19.35 14.86
CA GLU A 523 -16.46 20.52 15.63
C GLU A 523 -16.68 21.78 14.79
N ALA A 524 -17.30 22.82 15.40
CA ALA A 524 -17.63 24.05 14.69
C ALA A 524 -16.37 24.74 14.11
N ASP A 525 -15.28 24.74 14.86
CA ASP A 525 -14.01 25.38 14.48
C ASP A 525 -13.28 24.66 13.34
N ALA A 526 -13.68 23.41 13.03
CA ALA A 526 -13.06 22.60 11.98
C ALA A 526 -13.78 22.70 10.62
N LEU A 527 -14.94 23.37 10.54
CA LEU A 527 -15.79 23.37 9.35
C LEU A 527 -15.10 23.90 8.09
N GLU A 528 -14.39 25.02 8.17
CA GLU A 528 -13.64 25.57 7.03
C GLU A 528 -12.59 24.59 6.52
N LYS A 529 -11.87 23.95 7.44
CA LYS A 529 -10.87 22.93 7.11
C LYS A 529 -11.52 21.67 6.53
N MET A 530 -12.68 21.25 7.05
CA MET A 530 -13.39 20.09 6.47
C MET A 530 -13.78 20.34 5.01
N GLN A 531 -14.21 21.57 4.68
CA GLN A 531 -14.47 21.96 3.29
C GLN A 531 -13.19 21.99 2.45
N GLU A 532 -12.12 22.64 2.96
CA GLU A 532 -10.83 22.75 2.27
C GLU A 532 -10.23 21.37 1.93
N TYR A 533 -10.33 20.42 2.88
CA TYR A 533 -9.73 19.09 2.75
C TYR A 533 -10.73 18.02 2.27
N ASN A 534 -11.93 18.42 1.83
CA ASN A 534 -12.98 17.52 1.35
C ASN A 534 -13.22 16.35 2.32
N LEU A 535 -13.53 16.69 3.59
CA LEU A 535 -13.89 15.74 4.64
C LEU A 535 -15.40 15.71 4.81
N GLU A 536 -15.96 14.56 5.11
CA GLU A 536 -17.40 14.30 5.16
C GLU A 536 -17.85 14.15 6.63
N PRO A 537 -18.43 15.20 7.27
CA PRO A 537 -18.80 15.13 8.67
C PRO A 537 -20.05 14.29 8.95
N VAL A 538 -20.10 13.71 10.15
CA VAL A 538 -21.27 13.05 10.69
C VAL A 538 -22.20 14.05 11.37
N VAL A 539 -23.47 14.00 10.97
CA VAL A 539 -24.58 14.76 11.58
C VAL A 539 -25.44 13.80 12.40
N HIS A 540 -25.59 14.10 13.69
CA HIS A 540 -26.21 13.18 14.65
C HIS A 540 -27.31 13.82 15.54
N ASN A 541 -27.54 15.13 15.41
CA ASN A 541 -28.61 15.91 16.07
C ASN A 541 -28.86 17.21 15.33
N PHE A 542 -29.90 17.93 15.71
CA PHE A 542 -30.25 19.21 15.07
C PHE A 542 -29.22 20.31 15.30
N ALA A 543 -28.46 20.26 16.38
CA ALA A 543 -27.38 21.23 16.62
C ALA A 543 -26.25 21.03 15.59
N SER A 544 -25.79 19.80 15.39
CA SER A 544 -24.79 19.46 14.37
C SER A 544 -25.32 19.73 12.93
N LEU A 545 -26.61 19.48 12.68
CA LEU A 545 -27.24 19.82 11.39
C LEU A 545 -27.23 21.34 11.14
N ASN A 546 -27.56 22.15 12.15
CA ASN A 546 -27.55 23.60 12.02
C ASN A 546 -26.16 24.18 11.70
N LEU A 547 -25.09 23.53 12.10
CA LEU A 547 -23.72 23.95 11.77
C LEU A 547 -23.39 23.80 10.29
N VAL A 548 -23.97 22.80 9.61
CA VAL A 548 -23.56 22.42 8.23
C VAL A 548 -24.63 22.67 7.18
N LYS A 549 -25.90 22.90 7.55
CA LYS A 549 -27.06 22.92 6.65
C LYS A 549 -26.96 23.88 5.46
N ASP A 550 -26.24 24.99 5.61
CA ASP A 550 -26.07 26.00 4.58
C ASP A 550 -24.73 25.84 3.79
N LEU A 551 -23.94 24.80 4.12
CA LEU A 551 -22.64 24.55 3.50
C LEU A 551 -22.74 23.50 2.37
N PRO A 552 -21.96 23.63 1.29
CA PRO A 552 -21.92 22.65 0.23
C PRO A 552 -21.05 21.45 0.63
N LEU A 553 -21.50 20.68 1.61
CA LEU A 553 -20.82 19.51 2.15
C LEU A 553 -21.54 18.21 1.84
N LYS A 554 -20.79 17.13 1.75
CA LYS A 554 -21.33 15.77 1.87
C LYS A 554 -21.34 15.39 3.34
N VAL A 555 -22.48 14.87 3.82
CA VAL A 555 -22.66 14.52 5.23
C VAL A 555 -23.17 13.09 5.40
N HIS A 556 -22.90 12.52 6.55
CA HIS A 556 -23.40 11.20 6.96
C HIS A 556 -24.39 11.36 8.10
N ILE A 557 -25.64 10.92 7.89
CA ILE A 557 -26.69 11.01 8.90
C ILE A 557 -26.60 9.81 9.83
N LYS A 558 -26.46 10.05 11.12
CA LYS A 558 -26.41 9.00 12.12
C LYS A 558 -27.76 8.79 12.80
N ALA A 559 -28.28 7.55 12.71
CA ALA A 559 -29.47 7.10 13.44
C ALA A 559 -29.08 6.40 14.74
N ASP A 560 -29.79 6.67 15.82
CA ASP A 560 -29.70 5.88 17.05
C ASP A 560 -30.72 4.73 17.01
N THR A 561 -30.24 3.52 17.04
CA THR A 561 -31.06 2.31 17.00
C THR A 561 -31.03 1.52 18.32
N GLY A 562 -30.43 2.12 19.38
CA GLY A 562 -30.37 1.50 20.70
C GLY A 562 -29.00 1.47 21.35
N MET A 563 -27.97 2.12 20.73
CA MET A 563 -26.68 2.30 21.38
C MET A 563 -26.69 3.49 22.36
N HIS A 564 -27.59 4.44 22.16
CA HIS A 564 -27.81 5.64 22.99
C HIS A 564 -26.55 6.45 23.27
N ARG A 565 -25.70 6.58 22.24
CA ARG A 565 -24.47 7.38 22.30
C ARG A 565 -24.59 8.67 21.49
N LEU A 566 -24.96 8.57 20.24
CA LEU A 566 -25.17 9.65 19.27
C LEU A 566 -26.13 9.17 18.19
N GLY A 567 -26.96 10.02 17.64
CA GLY A 567 -27.82 9.73 16.49
C GLY A 567 -29.20 10.36 16.66
N PHE A 568 -29.89 10.60 15.55
CA PHE A 568 -31.30 10.96 15.53
C PHE A 568 -32.17 9.77 15.93
N GLU A 569 -33.20 10.05 16.73
CA GLU A 569 -34.21 9.04 17.07
C GLU A 569 -35.25 8.91 15.94
N GLN A 570 -36.02 7.83 15.97
CA GLN A 570 -37.06 7.61 14.99
C GLN A 570 -38.12 8.75 14.98
N ALA A 571 -38.40 9.35 16.15
CA ALA A 571 -39.31 10.49 16.27
C ALA A 571 -38.80 11.76 15.57
N ASP A 572 -37.49 11.91 15.39
CA ASP A 572 -36.88 13.07 14.75
C ASP A 572 -37.05 13.06 13.22
N LEU A 573 -37.36 11.91 12.65
CA LEU A 573 -37.26 11.62 11.21
C LEU A 573 -38.09 12.57 10.34
N PRO A 574 -39.38 12.89 10.65
CA PRO A 574 -40.14 13.83 9.84
C PRO A 574 -39.49 15.21 9.78
N ARG A 575 -39.11 15.76 10.96
CA ARG A 575 -38.46 17.07 11.07
C ARG A 575 -37.09 17.08 10.40
N LEU A 576 -36.33 15.99 10.51
CA LEU A 576 -35.03 15.85 9.86
C LEU A 576 -35.17 15.91 8.33
N ILE A 577 -36.10 15.15 7.76
CA ILE A 577 -36.36 15.11 6.32
C ILE A 577 -36.78 16.50 5.81
N ASP A 578 -37.71 17.17 6.51
CA ASP A 578 -38.19 18.51 6.14
C ASP A 578 -37.04 19.52 6.18
N THR A 579 -36.19 19.47 7.21
CA THR A 579 -35.03 20.36 7.31
C THR A 579 -34.04 20.11 6.18
N LEU A 580 -33.71 18.85 5.89
CA LEU A 580 -32.75 18.49 4.83
C LEU A 580 -33.24 18.90 3.43
N LYS A 581 -34.55 18.78 3.14
CA LYS A 581 -35.17 19.25 1.89
C LYS A 581 -35.10 20.76 1.70
N GLN A 582 -35.14 21.53 2.78
CA GLN A 582 -34.98 22.98 2.74
C GLN A 582 -33.56 23.43 2.45
N HIS A 583 -32.55 22.56 2.56
CA HIS A 583 -31.14 22.87 2.38
C HIS A 583 -30.48 21.99 1.28
N PRO A 584 -30.83 22.20 0.00
CA PRO A 584 -30.42 21.32 -1.11
C PRO A 584 -28.92 21.34 -1.43
N ASN A 585 -28.17 22.31 -0.90
CA ASN A 585 -26.71 22.36 -1.04
C ASN A 585 -25.99 21.32 -0.16
N LEU A 586 -26.68 20.83 0.88
CA LEU A 586 -26.17 19.76 1.74
C LEU A 586 -26.47 18.40 1.10
N HIS A 587 -25.44 17.66 0.73
CA HIS A 587 -25.59 16.35 0.11
C HIS A 587 -25.46 15.22 1.13
N ILE A 588 -26.47 14.35 1.22
CA ILE A 588 -26.45 13.20 2.12
C ILE A 588 -25.69 12.06 1.44
N ALA A 589 -24.46 11.78 1.87
CA ALA A 589 -23.64 10.68 1.34
C ALA A 589 -24.15 9.33 1.87
N SER A 590 -24.49 9.25 3.16
CA SER A 590 -25.01 8.02 3.75
C SER A 590 -25.90 8.27 4.96
N VAL A 591 -26.67 7.24 5.32
CA VAL A 591 -27.33 7.05 6.61
C VAL A 591 -26.78 5.81 7.29
N PHE A 592 -26.48 5.91 8.59
CA PHE A 592 -25.85 4.80 9.30
C PHE A 592 -26.23 4.69 10.78
N SER A 593 -26.04 3.52 11.34
CA SER A 593 -26.11 3.26 12.78
C SER A 593 -24.90 2.43 13.24
N HIS A 594 -24.92 1.92 14.45
CA HIS A 594 -23.86 1.09 15.01
C HIS A 594 -24.41 -0.01 15.91
N PHE A 595 -23.95 -1.25 15.71
CA PHE A 595 -24.32 -2.36 16.58
C PHE A 595 -23.69 -2.18 17.96
N ALA A 596 -24.48 -2.47 18.99
CA ALA A 596 -24.00 -2.43 20.37
C ALA A 596 -23.30 -3.75 20.79
N CYS A 597 -23.75 -4.89 20.25
CA CYS A 597 -23.37 -6.22 20.74
C CYS A 597 -23.36 -7.30 19.64
N ALA A 598 -22.95 -6.92 18.40
CA ALA A 598 -22.91 -7.87 17.27
C ALA A 598 -21.91 -9.03 17.44
N ASP A 599 -21.02 -8.95 18.38
CA ASP A 599 -20.02 -9.95 18.77
C ASP A 599 -20.50 -10.96 19.84
N SER A 600 -21.71 -10.74 20.43
CA SER A 600 -22.26 -11.55 21.52
C SER A 600 -23.49 -12.32 21.04
N PRO A 601 -23.41 -13.65 20.85
CA PRO A 601 -24.55 -14.45 20.38
C PRO A 601 -25.79 -14.34 21.28
N GLU A 602 -25.60 -14.16 22.58
CA GLU A 602 -26.67 -14.03 23.56
C GLU A 602 -27.52 -12.76 23.37
N GLN A 603 -27.03 -11.80 22.56
CA GLN A 603 -27.68 -10.54 22.28
C GLN A 603 -28.20 -10.44 20.82
N ASP A 604 -28.34 -11.56 20.12
CA ASP A 604 -28.74 -11.57 18.71
C ASP A 604 -30.14 -10.98 18.49
N ASP A 605 -31.07 -11.21 19.43
CA ASP A 605 -32.42 -10.59 19.39
C ASP A 605 -32.34 -9.06 19.44
N PHE A 606 -31.46 -8.51 20.26
CA PHE A 606 -31.26 -7.06 20.32
C PHE A 606 -30.59 -6.54 19.04
N THR A 607 -29.64 -7.27 18.50
CA THR A 607 -29.00 -6.92 17.23
C THR A 607 -30.03 -6.95 16.09
N ALA A 608 -30.92 -7.93 16.04
CA ALA A 608 -32.03 -7.98 15.09
C ALA A 608 -33.00 -6.78 15.24
N LEU A 609 -33.30 -6.39 16.47
CA LEU A 609 -34.10 -5.18 16.75
C LEU A 609 -33.40 -3.91 16.21
N GLN A 610 -32.06 -3.79 16.39
CA GLN A 610 -31.29 -2.68 15.82
C GLN A 610 -31.35 -2.66 14.29
N ILE A 611 -31.26 -3.82 13.63
CA ILE A 611 -31.40 -3.92 12.16
C ILE A 611 -32.77 -3.43 11.72
N ASN A 612 -33.87 -3.88 12.38
CA ASN A 612 -35.22 -3.48 12.02
C ASN A 612 -35.46 -1.96 12.19
N LYS A 613 -35.01 -1.38 13.32
CA LYS A 613 -35.07 0.07 13.56
C LYS A 613 -34.27 0.86 12.53
N PHE A 614 -33.06 0.36 12.19
CA PHE A 614 -32.22 0.99 11.19
C PHE A 614 -32.87 0.94 9.80
N THR A 615 -33.39 -0.21 9.39
CA THR A 615 -34.06 -0.38 8.11
C THR A 615 -35.21 0.61 7.96
N TYR A 616 -36.08 0.70 8.95
CA TYR A 616 -37.18 1.68 8.95
C TYR A 616 -36.68 3.12 8.80
N PHE A 617 -35.67 3.53 9.58
CA PHE A 617 -35.12 4.88 9.54
C PHE A 617 -34.46 5.17 8.17
N ALA A 618 -33.64 4.24 7.70
CA ALA A 618 -32.91 4.38 6.46
C ALA A 618 -33.85 4.41 5.22
N ASP A 619 -34.86 3.54 5.19
CA ASP A 619 -35.81 3.49 4.09
C ASP A 619 -36.63 4.78 4.01
N ALA A 620 -37.13 5.29 5.13
CA ALA A 620 -37.86 6.54 5.16
C ALA A 620 -36.99 7.75 4.71
N LEU A 621 -35.72 7.79 5.13
CA LEU A 621 -34.81 8.83 4.68
C LEU A 621 -34.47 8.71 3.20
N THR A 622 -34.13 7.51 2.73
CA THR A 622 -33.72 7.29 1.32
C THR A 622 -34.88 7.51 0.34
N GLN A 623 -36.11 7.15 0.70
CA GLN A 623 -37.32 7.42 -0.12
C GLN A 623 -37.67 8.91 -0.22
N ALA A 624 -37.17 9.74 0.69
CA ALA A 624 -37.46 11.17 0.69
C ALA A 624 -36.64 11.97 -0.34
N PHE A 625 -35.60 11.36 -0.94
CA PHE A 625 -34.67 11.99 -1.89
C PHE A 625 -34.58 11.17 -3.20
N ASP A 626 -34.30 11.84 -4.31
CA ASP A 626 -34.22 11.27 -5.66
C ASP A 626 -32.81 10.81 -6.09
N TYR A 627 -31.86 10.81 -5.15
CA TYR A 627 -30.50 10.34 -5.36
C TYR A 627 -30.11 9.24 -4.35
N LYS A 628 -29.08 8.46 -4.70
CA LYS A 628 -28.62 7.33 -3.88
C LYS A 628 -27.97 7.82 -2.59
N ILE A 629 -28.52 7.40 -1.46
CA ILE A 629 -27.95 7.55 -0.12
C ILE A 629 -27.49 6.17 0.33
N LEU A 630 -26.19 6.03 0.68
CA LEU A 630 -25.62 4.76 1.12
C LEU A 630 -26.14 4.38 2.52
N ARG A 631 -26.44 3.12 2.76
CA ARG A 631 -26.93 2.60 4.03
C ARG A 631 -25.87 1.69 4.66
N HIS A 632 -25.53 1.86 5.94
CA HIS A 632 -24.58 0.99 6.61
C HIS A 632 -24.77 0.91 8.12
N ILE A 633 -24.63 -0.31 8.69
CA ILE A 633 -24.74 -0.54 10.13
C ILE A 633 -23.63 -1.46 10.65
N CYS A 634 -23.18 -2.45 9.86
CA CYS A 634 -22.23 -3.48 10.28
C CYS A 634 -20.88 -2.92 10.73
N ASN A 635 -20.39 -3.39 11.87
CA ASN A 635 -19.00 -3.37 12.33
C ASN A 635 -18.29 -4.69 11.92
N SER A 636 -17.06 -4.94 12.35
CA SER A 636 -16.31 -6.16 12.00
C SER A 636 -17.08 -7.46 12.30
N ALA A 637 -17.68 -7.60 13.49
CA ALA A 637 -18.47 -8.77 13.85
C ALA A 637 -19.75 -8.87 13.03
N GLY A 638 -20.42 -7.73 12.80
CA GLY A 638 -21.63 -7.68 11.99
C GLY A 638 -21.42 -8.11 10.54
N ILE A 639 -20.22 -7.90 9.98
CA ILE A 639 -19.89 -8.36 8.62
C ILE A 639 -20.02 -9.89 8.51
N ILE A 640 -19.54 -10.63 9.51
CA ILE A 640 -19.56 -12.10 9.47
C ILE A 640 -20.92 -12.65 9.95
N ARG A 641 -21.42 -12.11 11.06
CA ARG A 641 -22.57 -12.69 11.75
C ARG A 641 -23.94 -12.28 11.17
N PHE A 642 -24.01 -11.12 10.51
CA PHE A 642 -25.26 -10.57 9.99
C PHE A 642 -25.17 -10.17 8.51
N PRO A 643 -24.97 -11.13 7.58
CA PRO A 643 -24.84 -10.82 6.14
C PRO A 643 -26.04 -10.07 5.54
N GLN A 644 -27.24 -10.27 6.11
CA GLN A 644 -28.47 -9.57 5.70
C GLN A 644 -28.43 -8.06 6.02
N ALA A 645 -27.52 -7.61 6.89
CA ALA A 645 -27.40 -6.22 7.31
C ALA A 645 -26.21 -5.48 6.65
N HIS A 646 -25.58 -6.04 5.61
CA HIS A 646 -24.48 -5.38 4.89
C HIS A 646 -24.94 -4.08 4.22
N PHE A 647 -26.18 -4.04 3.72
CA PHE A 647 -26.75 -2.94 2.95
C PHE A 647 -25.82 -2.52 1.79
N ASP A 648 -25.55 -1.19 1.66
CA ASP A 648 -24.69 -0.67 0.59
C ASP A 648 -23.21 -0.62 0.99
N MET A 649 -22.89 -0.58 2.31
CA MET A 649 -21.54 -0.46 2.81
C MET A 649 -21.37 -1.09 4.19
N VAL A 650 -20.17 -1.54 4.52
CA VAL A 650 -19.81 -2.04 5.86
C VAL A 650 -18.59 -1.30 6.42
N ARG A 651 -18.43 -1.29 7.75
CA ARG A 651 -17.32 -0.65 8.43
C ARG A 651 -16.41 -1.68 9.09
N LEU A 652 -15.23 -1.87 8.51
CA LEU A 652 -14.22 -2.78 9.04
C LEU A 652 -13.30 -2.03 10.02
N GLY A 653 -13.32 -2.47 11.27
CA GLY A 653 -12.50 -1.93 12.35
C GLY A 653 -11.46 -2.95 12.81
N VAL A 654 -11.61 -3.44 14.04
CA VAL A 654 -10.61 -4.28 14.72
C VAL A 654 -10.25 -5.56 13.96
N GLY A 655 -11.19 -6.13 13.20
CA GLY A 655 -10.94 -7.32 12.41
C GLY A 655 -9.77 -7.15 11.42
N MET A 656 -9.60 -5.98 10.78
CA MET A 656 -8.46 -5.78 9.89
C MET A 656 -7.12 -5.74 10.62
N TYR A 657 -7.13 -5.46 11.93
CA TYR A 657 -5.93 -5.49 12.77
C TYR A 657 -5.63 -6.86 13.38
N GLY A 658 -6.40 -7.90 13.01
CA GLY A 658 -6.12 -9.27 13.38
C GLY A 658 -6.78 -9.73 14.68
N ILE A 659 -7.83 -9.04 15.14
CA ILE A 659 -8.59 -9.41 16.32
C ILE A 659 -9.94 -9.98 15.89
N GLY A 660 -10.15 -11.25 16.23
CA GLY A 660 -11.43 -11.93 16.13
C GLY A 660 -12.24 -11.81 17.42
N TRP A 661 -13.50 -12.20 17.39
CA TRP A 661 -14.39 -12.29 18.57
C TRP A 661 -14.72 -13.75 18.93
N ASP A 662 -14.36 -14.69 18.06
CA ASP A 662 -14.49 -16.13 18.27
C ASP A 662 -13.34 -16.88 17.58
N LYS A 663 -13.15 -18.15 17.99
CA LYS A 663 -12.08 -19.00 17.44
C LYS A 663 -12.21 -19.25 15.94
N ALA A 664 -13.41 -19.25 15.39
CA ALA A 664 -13.63 -19.48 13.97
C ALA A 664 -13.11 -18.29 13.16
N THR A 665 -13.40 -17.07 13.59
CA THR A 665 -12.89 -15.85 12.96
C THR A 665 -11.38 -15.71 13.17
N GLU A 666 -10.86 -15.97 14.37
CA GLU A 666 -9.43 -15.87 14.69
C GLU A 666 -8.55 -16.73 13.77
N GLN A 667 -9.02 -17.93 13.38
CA GLN A 667 -8.28 -18.84 12.50
C GLN A 667 -8.03 -18.26 11.08
N HIS A 668 -8.81 -17.28 10.65
CA HIS A 668 -8.71 -16.62 9.35
C HIS A 668 -7.94 -15.31 9.40
N LEU A 669 -7.61 -14.82 10.59
CA LEU A 669 -6.96 -13.54 10.78
C LEU A 669 -5.49 -13.71 11.15
N ARG A 670 -4.67 -12.77 10.66
CA ARG A 670 -3.25 -12.69 10.96
C ARG A 670 -2.96 -11.53 11.90
N TYR A 671 -2.00 -11.73 12.79
CA TYR A 671 -1.53 -10.66 13.68
C TYR A 671 -0.88 -9.53 12.86
N VAL A 672 -1.36 -8.30 13.08
CA VAL A 672 -0.84 -7.10 12.41
C VAL A 672 0.19 -6.38 13.27
N HIS A 673 0.01 -6.41 14.60
CA HIS A 673 0.84 -5.67 15.55
C HIS A 673 1.77 -6.58 16.33
N SER A 674 3.02 -6.12 16.55
CA SER A 674 3.92 -6.72 17.54
C SER A 674 4.70 -5.62 18.25
N LEU A 675 4.51 -5.50 19.57
CA LEU A 675 5.33 -4.62 20.40
C LEU A 675 6.54 -5.41 20.90
N GLU A 676 7.70 -5.02 20.39
CA GLU A 676 8.95 -5.70 20.65
C GLU A 676 9.99 -4.76 21.27
N THR A 677 10.84 -5.35 22.09
CA THR A 677 12.00 -4.70 22.70
C THR A 677 13.16 -5.68 22.79
N CYS A 678 14.25 -5.35 23.50
CA CYS A 678 15.36 -6.25 23.75
C CYS A 678 15.84 -6.16 25.20
N LEU A 679 16.59 -7.17 25.63
CA LEU A 679 17.28 -7.12 26.92
C LEU A 679 18.42 -6.09 26.89
N THR A 680 18.43 -5.16 27.83
CA THR A 680 19.50 -4.17 27.99
C THR A 680 20.50 -4.53 29.08
N GLU A 681 20.07 -5.31 30.08
CA GLU A 681 20.88 -5.68 31.21
C GLU A 681 20.43 -7.04 31.75
N ILE A 682 21.37 -7.84 32.29
CA ILE A 682 21.08 -9.08 33.01
C ILE A 682 21.82 -9.04 34.33
N ARG A 683 21.12 -9.30 35.44
CA ARG A 683 21.69 -9.30 36.79
C ARG A 683 21.24 -10.53 37.56
N THR A 684 22.09 -11.06 38.38
CA THR A 684 21.73 -12.09 39.39
C THR A 684 21.62 -11.42 40.72
N ILE A 685 20.50 -11.63 41.40
CA ILE A 685 20.24 -11.14 42.77
C ILE A 685 20.18 -12.32 43.73
N ALA A 686 20.63 -12.08 44.96
CA ALA A 686 20.62 -13.10 46.01
C ALA A 686 19.23 -13.24 46.68
N LYS A 687 19.03 -14.35 47.36
CA LYS A 687 17.83 -14.55 48.18
C LYS A 687 17.65 -13.40 49.17
N GLY A 688 16.46 -12.85 49.25
CA GLY A 688 16.08 -11.74 50.14
C GLY A 688 16.31 -10.35 49.54
N GLU A 689 17.01 -10.25 48.40
CA GLU A 689 17.15 -8.98 47.67
C GLU A 689 15.84 -8.65 46.91
N SER A 690 15.61 -7.38 46.67
CA SER A 690 14.37 -6.89 46.07
C SER A 690 14.59 -6.18 44.75
N VAL A 691 13.53 -6.16 43.91
CA VAL A 691 13.51 -5.52 42.60
C VAL A 691 12.51 -4.37 42.60
N SER A 692 12.94 -3.22 42.00
CA SER A 692 12.14 -2.04 41.70
C SER A 692 11.60 -1.26 42.92
N TYR A 693 10.80 -0.23 42.60
CA TYR A 693 10.18 0.65 43.59
C TYR A 693 9.29 -0.11 44.56
N MET A 694 9.24 0.35 45.79
CA MET A 694 8.45 -0.24 46.89
C MET A 694 8.84 -1.68 47.27
N ARG A 695 9.90 -2.23 46.65
CA ARG A 695 10.38 -3.59 46.92
C ARG A 695 9.29 -4.67 46.75
N ASN A 696 8.38 -4.48 45.81
CA ASN A 696 7.22 -5.38 45.63
C ASN A 696 7.60 -6.79 45.18
N PHE A 697 8.82 -7.00 44.69
CA PHE A 697 9.38 -8.33 44.45
C PHE A 697 10.57 -8.57 45.36
N ILE A 698 10.54 -9.64 46.13
CA ILE A 698 11.66 -10.12 46.96
C ILE A 698 12.03 -11.51 46.45
N ALA A 699 13.31 -11.68 46.09
CA ALA A 699 13.82 -12.97 45.62
C ALA A 699 13.76 -14.05 46.69
N LYS A 700 13.03 -15.12 46.42
CA LYS A 700 12.92 -16.30 47.36
C LYS A 700 14.19 -17.15 47.32
N ASP A 701 14.88 -17.15 46.18
CA ASP A 701 16.11 -17.86 45.92
C ASP A 701 16.98 -16.99 45.00
N THR A 702 18.23 -17.40 44.72
CA THR A 702 19.07 -16.72 43.71
C THR A 702 18.30 -16.61 42.40
N THR A 703 18.07 -15.38 41.93
CA THR A 703 17.19 -15.08 40.82
C THR A 703 17.93 -14.30 39.76
N THR A 704 17.81 -14.70 38.51
CA THR A 704 18.32 -13.93 37.35
C THR A 704 17.25 -12.98 36.85
N ILE A 705 17.60 -11.67 36.79
CA ILE A 705 16.69 -10.57 36.37
C ILE A 705 17.19 -9.99 35.05
N GLY A 706 16.30 -9.85 34.09
CA GLY A 706 16.51 -9.09 32.86
C GLY A 706 15.86 -7.72 32.94
N VAL A 707 16.49 -6.69 32.41
CA VAL A 707 15.92 -5.33 32.26
C VAL A 707 15.60 -5.09 30.81
N ILE A 708 14.39 -4.60 30.54
CA ILE A 708 13.93 -4.20 29.19
C ILE A 708 13.54 -2.73 29.18
N PRO A 709 13.93 -1.96 28.10
CA PRO A 709 13.75 -0.52 28.02
C PRO A 709 12.35 -0.14 27.50
N VAL A 710 11.32 -0.59 28.21
CA VAL A 710 9.93 -0.28 27.96
C VAL A 710 9.18 -0.20 29.29
N GLY A 711 8.40 0.85 29.47
CA GLY A 711 7.67 1.10 30.70
C GLY A 711 6.26 1.65 30.49
N TYR A 712 5.66 2.22 31.56
CA TYR A 712 4.29 2.69 31.46
C TYR A 712 4.13 3.93 30.56
N ALA A 713 5.18 4.72 30.34
CA ALA A 713 5.15 5.82 29.40
C ALA A 713 5.16 5.34 27.92
N ASP A 714 5.44 4.07 27.69
CA ASP A 714 5.41 3.41 26.38
C ASP A 714 4.10 2.69 26.09
N GLY A 715 3.21 2.58 27.11
CA GLY A 715 1.95 1.85 27.03
C GLY A 715 1.94 0.49 27.75
N VAL A 716 3.04 0.13 28.45
CA VAL A 716 3.08 -1.09 29.27
C VAL A 716 2.50 -0.77 30.65
N ASN A 717 1.22 -1.01 30.83
CA ASN A 717 0.48 -0.62 32.02
C ASN A 717 1.12 -1.14 33.32
N ARG A 718 1.22 -0.25 34.32
CA ARG A 718 1.90 -0.53 35.57
C ARG A 718 1.33 -1.72 36.35
N HIS A 719 0.02 -1.99 36.26
CA HIS A 719 -0.65 -3.10 36.94
C HIS A 719 -0.28 -4.48 36.39
N LEU A 720 0.36 -4.59 35.24
CA LEU A 720 0.71 -5.88 34.62
C LEU A 720 1.62 -6.75 35.52
N SER A 721 2.50 -6.12 36.29
CA SER A 721 3.39 -6.85 37.19
C SER A 721 2.64 -7.52 38.35
N GLU A 722 1.65 -6.82 38.90
CA GLU A 722 0.81 -7.33 39.98
C GLU A 722 -0.15 -8.44 39.53
N ARG A 723 -0.52 -8.40 38.24
CA ARG A 723 -1.42 -9.35 37.60
C ARG A 723 -0.73 -10.55 36.97
N GLY A 724 0.60 -10.68 37.16
CA GLY A 724 1.38 -11.84 36.74
C GLY A 724 1.53 -11.97 35.22
N PHE A 725 1.47 -10.84 34.47
CA PHE A 725 1.67 -10.85 33.04
C PHE A 725 3.08 -11.32 32.71
N LYS A 726 3.21 -12.04 31.56
CA LYS A 726 4.48 -12.61 31.10
C LYS A 726 4.77 -12.10 29.70
N VAL A 727 6.00 -11.71 29.47
CA VAL A 727 6.54 -11.41 28.15
C VAL A 727 7.13 -12.67 27.51
N TRP A 728 7.38 -12.65 26.20
CA TRP A 728 7.97 -13.77 25.47
C TRP A 728 9.42 -13.49 25.12
N ILE A 729 10.32 -14.44 25.41
CA ILE A 729 11.76 -14.38 25.13
C ILE A 729 12.30 -15.78 24.88
N ASN A 730 13.07 -15.99 23.80
CA ASN A 730 13.75 -17.27 23.50
C ASN A 730 12.85 -18.50 23.68
N SER A 731 11.60 -18.45 23.10
CA SER A 731 10.59 -19.52 23.21
C SER A 731 10.05 -19.78 24.61
N HIS A 732 10.26 -18.86 25.57
CA HIS A 732 9.79 -18.96 26.95
C HIS A 732 8.95 -17.76 27.37
N LYS A 733 8.09 -17.97 28.37
CA LYS A 733 7.32 -16.89 29.01
C LYS A 733 8.02 -16.43 30.29
N ALA A 734 8.55 -15.20 30.30
CA ALA A 734 9.20 -14.59 31.43
C ALA A 734 8.26 -13.63 32.17
N PRO A 735 7.97 -13.83 33.48
CA PRO A 735 7.09 -12.94 34.23
C PRO A 735 7.74 -11.59 34.50
N ILE A 736 6.96 -10.51 34.44
CA ILE A 736 7.38 -9.18 34.87
C ILE A 736 7.45 -9.24 36.45
N VAL A 737 8.52 -8.69 37.00
CA VAL A 737 8.78 -8.70 38.44
C VAL A 737 9.10 -7.30 38.96
N GLY A 738 8.60 -6.99 40.17
CA GLY A 738 8.66 -5.64 40.73
C GLY A 738 7.78 -4.64 39.97
N ASN A 739 7.74 -3.40 40.39
CA ASN A 739 6.92 -2.36 39.76
C ASN A 739 7.50 -1.98 38.42
N ILE A 740 6.64 -1.86 37.40
CA ILE A 740 7.01 -1.28 36.10
C ILE A 740 7.36 0.20 36.33
N CYS A 741 8.52 0.63 35.83
CA CYS A 741 8.97 2.00 35.86
C CYS A 741 8.43 2.81 34.67
N MET A 742 8.78 4.12 34.60
CA MET A 742 8.35 4.97 33.50
C MET A 742 8.87 4.47 32.14
N ASP A 743 10.15 4.10 32.08
CA ASP A 743 10.86 3.78 30.86
C ASP A 743 11.43 2.36 30.79
N MET A 744 11.25 1.57 31.85
CA MET A 744 11.83 0.23 31.98
C MET A 744 10.93 -0.69 32.78
N CYS A 745 11.05 -1.99 32.55
CA CYS A 745 10.55 -3.01 33.47
C CYS A 745 11.53 -4.18 33.56
N MET A 746 11.37 -4.97 34.61
CA MET A 746 12.23 -6.10 34.92
C MET A 746 11.45 -7.41 34.75
N ILE A 747 12.13 -8.43 34.23
CA ILE A 747 11.57 -9.76 33.97
C ILE A 747 12.43 -10.83 34.68
N ASN A 748 11.81 -11.88 35.15
CA ASN A 748 12.52 -13.00 35.73
C ASN A 748 12.99 -13.96 34.60
N LEU A 749 14.30 -14.12 34.50
CA LEU A 749 14.98 -14.98 33.53
C LEU A 749 15.47 -16.29 34.11
N SER A 750 15.13 -16.63 35.40
CA SER A 750 15.60 -17.86 36.02
C SER A 750 15.17 -19.09 35.22
N GLY A 751 16.16 -19.90 34.78
CA GLY A 751 15.94 -21.06 33.91
C GLY A 751 15.77 -20.75 32.43
N ILE A 752 15.95 -19.48 32.01
CA ILE A 752 15.91 -19.06 30.60
C ILE A 752 17.35 -18.67 30.20
N ASP A 753 17.87 -19.33 29.17
CA ASP A 753 19.15 -18.94 28.59
C ASP A 753 18.94 -17.69 27.70
N ALA A 754 19.46 -16.55 28.17
CA ALA A 754 19.28 -15.27 27.53
C ALA A 754 20.54 -14.39 27.65
N LYS A 755 20.77 -13.52 26.68
CA LYS A 755 21.87 -12.56 26.63
C LYS A 755 21.36 -11.15 26.33
N VAL A 756 22.13 -10.15 26.69
CA VAL A 756 21.87 -8.74 26.33
C VAL A 756 21.74 -8.62 24.82
N GLY A 757 20.70 -7.94 24.37
CA GLY A 757 20.32 -7.81 22.97
C GLY A 757 19.26 -8.80 22.48
N ASP A 758 18.92 -9.84 23.25
CA ASP A 758 17.88 -10.79 22.85
C ASP A 758 16.52 -10.12 22.74
N ARG A 759 15.77 -10.51 21.71
CA ARG A 759 14.42 -9.98 21.42
C ARG A 759 13.43 -10.41 22.50
N VAL A 760 12.65 -9.44 22.97
CA VAL A 760 11.55 -9.65 23.91
C VAL A 760 10.23 -9.17 23.27
N VAL A 761 9.22 -10.01 23.26
CA VAL A 761 7.89 -9.68 22.73
C VAL A 761 6.94 -9.38 23.89
N ILE A 762 6.44 -8.15 23.94
CA ILE A 762 5.44 -7.73 24.91
C ILE A 762 4.07 -8.29 24.50
N PHE A 763 3.67 -8.01 23.23
CA PHE A 763 2.54 -8.66 22.57
C PHE A 763 2.82 -8.81 21.05
N GLY A 764 2.22 -9.82 20.44
CA GLY A 764 2.39 -10.18 19.03
C GLY A 764 1.89 -11.60 18.79
N GLU A 765 2.38 -12.25 17.74
CA GLU A 765 1.97 -13.63 17.42
C GLU A 765 2.35 -14.62 18.52
N GLU A 766 3.56 -14.53 19.07
CA GLU A 766 4.05 -15.44 20.12
C GLU A 766 3.41 -15.15 21.50
N ASN A 767 2.91 -13.93 21.69
CA ASN A 767 2.24 -13.51 22.92
C ASN A 767 1.01 -12.65 22.59
N PRO A 768 -0.14 -13.28 22.30
CA PRO A 768 -1.36 -12.59 21.89
C PRO A 768 -1.72 -11.42 22.81
N VAL A 769 -2.11 -10.28 22.20
CA VAL A 769 -2.50 -9.06 22.93
C VAL A 769 -3.64 -9.30 23.92
N ASP A 770 -4.49 -10.31 23.65
CA ASP A 770 -5.60 -10.71 24.51
C ASP A 770 -5.12 -11.19 25.90
N ASN A 771 -3.89 -11.74 26.00
CA ASN A 771 -3.29 -12.07 27.29
C ASN A 771 -3.07 -10.81 28.14
N MET A 772 -2.65 -9.72 27.50
CA MET A 772 -2.45 -8.43 28.16
C MET A 772 -3.77 -7.76 28.52
N ALA A 773 -4.74 -7.81 27.59
CA ALA A 773 -6.09 -7.30 27.80
C ALA A 773 -6.79 -8.03 28.97
N LYS A 774 -6.75 -9.36 29.00
CA LYS A 774 -7.29 -10.19 30.12
C LYS A 774 -6.60 -9.88 31.42
N ALA A 775 -5.29 -9.71 31.42
CA ALA A 775 -4.56 -9.37 32.65
C ALA A 775 -5.00 -8.01 33.24
N LEU A 776 -5.39 -7.07 32.37
CA LEU A 776 -5.82 -5.73 32.78
C LEU A 776 -7.33 -5.58 32.96
N ASP A 777 -8.12 -6.65 32.70
CA ASP A 777 -9.58 -6.61 32.68
C ASP A 777 -10.12 -5.54 31.69
N THR A 778 -9.60 -5.57 30.48
CA THR A 778 -9.95 -4.64 29.40
C THR A 778 -9.98 -5.34 28.03
N ILE A 779 -10.05 -4.57 26.95
CA ILE A 779 -10.13 -5.04 25.57
C ILE A 779 -8.85 -4.71 24.78
N SER A 780 -8.55 -5.52 23.76
CA SER A 780 -7.36 -5.38 22.91
C SER A 780 -7.25 -4.02 22.23
N TYR A 781 -8.37 -3.32 21.97
CA TYR A 781 -8.41 -1.95 21.44
C TYR A 781 -7.70 -0.94 22.35
N GLU A 782 -7.94 -1.02 23.66
CA GLU A 782 -7.30 -0.10 24.62
C GLU A 782 -5.80 -0.34 24.66
N ILE A 783 -5.37 -1.59 24.60
CA ILE A 783 -3.94 -1.93 24.57
C ILE A 783 -3.26 -1.31 23.33
N PHE A 784 -3.84 -1.49 22.15
CA PHE A 784 -3.27 -0.95 20.92
C PHE A 784 -3.17 0.58 20.94
N THR A 785 -4.24 1.24 21.34
CA THR A 785 -4.30 2.70 21.37
C THR A 785 -3.50 3.32 22.51
N SER A 786 -3.11 2.55 23.53
CA SER A 786 -2.25 3.00 24.63
C SER A 786 -0.76 3.01 24.27
N VAL A 787 -0.34 2.39 23.17
CA VAL A 787 1.06 2.43 22.73
C VAL A 787 1.45 3.86 22.36
N SER A 788 2.32 4.44 23.16
CA SER A 788 2.77 5.83 23.04
C SER A 788 3.35 6.16 21.68
N GLU A 789 3.17 7.39 21.21
CA GLU A 789 3.77 7.90 19.96
C GLU A 789 5.30 7.89 19.97
N ARG A 790 5.93 7.91 21.15
CA ARG A 790 7.39 7.80 21.27
C ARG A 790 7.94 6.43 20.87
N ILE A 791 7.10 5.36 20.87
CA ILE A 791 7.46 4.06 20.31
C ILE A 791 7.41 4.13 18.79
N LYS A 792 8.53 3.86 18.14
CA LYS A 792 8.63 3.90 16.69
C LYS A 792 7.77 2.79 16.05
N ARG A 793 6.95 3.17 15.07
CA ARG A 793 6.23 2.22 14.21
C ARG A 793 7.14 1.80 13.07
N VAL A 794 7.26 0.49 12.87
CA VAL A 794 8.07 -0.12 11.81
C VAL A 794 7.14 -0.95 10.92
N TYR A 795 6.89 -0.44 9.72
CA TYR A 795 6.02 -1.10 8.75
C TYR A 795 6.82 -2.05 7.88
N TYR A 796 6.25 -3.23 7.60
CA TYR A 796 6.88 -4.20 6.72
C TYR A 796 5.85 -5.02 5.94
N HIS A 797 6.33 -5.62 4.85
CA HIS A 797 5.60 -6.57 4.02
C HIS A 797 6.33 -7.91 4.05
N GLU A 798 5.58 -9.00 4.23
CA GLU A 798 6.08 -10.37 4.09
C GLU A 798 6.02 -10.88 2.66
#